data_d0cc8dc5255561738ac12b6b506c8ec7
#
_entry.id   d0cc8dc5255561738ac12b6b506c8ec7
#
_cell.length_a   1.000
_cell.length_b   1.000
_cell.length_c   1.000
_cell.angle_alpha   90.00
_cell.angle_beta   90.00
_cell.angle_gamma   90.00
#
_symmetry.space_group_name_H-M   'P 1'
#
loop_
_entity.id
_entity.type
_entity.pdbx_description
1 polymer ?
#
loop_
_entity_poly.entity_id
_entity_poly.type
_entity_poly.pdbx_seq_one_letter_code
_entity_poly.pdbx_strand_id
1 'polypeptide(L)'
;MNWEVQTMPSKTSFCNGTEFRKCLSRWWPLWIIYGVILFILLPGVLLNARTTTPYMTTPYVSTGQIGYLSNVILSETQMLLPLTAFCAGLLAAAAMFGYLYTPRGAGLAASLPIKRGCMFRTHLLAGLAMLLSAEVVVFGLAVLIEAVRFTLVIEPLLIWLGILALETVVFYGIAVLCAMFTGHVVMLPCLYLLVNFIAVGFQLLVEAVLYTFVYGMSGMVDLPVDWLSPLVLFMRRTSVGHADLVRPISGTEAEVAIANFSGWIYPLVWAVFALLLLVCAGQLYRRRRMESAGDTVAIPVLKPVLKYIVALFAGLAMPVGVYGMLLNVPAYRTQLAPFLLLTVLGAALGFVISEMVIRKSLRIPRTVWRGCAVTAAVCCLVVVGAKCDLSGYARRIPDTAQVKSARIICNGYNSALTEAENIQAVEDIHRAVVAEREKITDDTSITSLQLTYKLSNGKVLMREYTLPDTSTRLAQIEQVLNCDEARTTRNTPELAVTLEHLTYTNIGYETESGDYLYMELTAEQALDLYENAIVPDCADGTMGRAWLTDSGTRQSTTYAVTIGYQLSQYDPATGETTYADVNYTPLTDSTRTLAWLRAHGIEPLLEGDSIKYGGDADTQPAINAYETTDSSFGR
;
A
#
# COMPACT_ATOMS: atom_id res chain seq x y z
N MET A 1 61.17 -34.17 35.88
CA MET A 1 59.87 -33.68 36.44
C MET A 1 59.01 -33.28 35.27
N ASN A 2 58.31 -34.32 34.71
CA ASN A 2 57.44 -34.12 33.51
C ASN A 2 56.10 -33.55 33.96
N TRP A 3 55.80 -32.32 33.59
CA TRP A 3 54.51 -31.76 33.74
C TRP A 3 53.64 -32.23 32.53
N GLU A 4 52.91 -33.34 32.70
CA GLU A 4 51.81 -33.68 31.80
C GLU A 4 50.74 -32.62 31.98
N VAL A 5 50.61 -31.75 30.98
CA VAL A 5 49.49 -30.89 30.86
C VAL A 5 48.31 -31.79 30.52
N GLN A 6 47.52 -32.18 31.51
CA GLN A 6 46.24 -32.81 31.34
C GLN A 6 45.33 -31.80 30.57
N THR A 7 45.28 -31.96 29.27
CA THR A 7 44.24 -31.32 28.44
C THR A 7 42.91 -31.93 28.84
N MET A 8 42.22 -31.28 29.78
CA MET A 8 40.84 -31.61 30.08
C MET A 8 40.03 -31.50 28.75
N PRO A 9 39.32 -32.55 28.35
CA PRO A 9 38.45 -32.46 27.19
C PRO A 9 37.36 -31.42 27.48
N SER A 10 37.41 -30.27 26.83
CA SER A 10 36.39 -29.24 26.98
C SER A 10 35.05 -29.86 26.60
N LYS A 11 34.15 -30.04 27.57
CA LYS A 11 32.76 -30.41 27.30
C LYS A 11 32.26 -29.45 26.20
N THR A 12 31.88 -30.00 25.06
CA THR A 12 31.38 -29.24 23.94
C THR A 12 29.98 -28.71 24.28
N SER A 13 29.96 -27.65 25.12
CA SER A 13 28.70 -26.99 25.47
C SER A 13 28.07 -26.36 24.21
N PHE A 14 26.79 -26.56 24.03
CA PHE A 14 26.04 -25.96 22.94
C PHE A 14 26.08 -24.43 23.01
N CYS A 15 25.98 -23.86 24.21
CA CYS A 15 25.97 -22.44 24.52
C CYS A 15 26.84 -22.17 25.76
N ASN A 16 27.44 -20.98 25.84
CA ASN A 16 28.20 -20.53 27.01
C ASN A 16 27.32 -19.65 27.91
N GLY A 17 26.90 -20.17 29.07
CA GLY A 17 26.00 -19.47 29.99
C GLY A 17 26.58 -18.18 30.58
N THR A 18 27.90 -18.10 30.77
CA THR A 18 28.55 -16.89 31.30
C THR A 18 28.49 -15.75 30.28
N GLU A 19 28.85 -16.03 29.02
CA GLU A 19 28.75 -15.04 27.94
C GLU A 19 27.31 -14.68 27.63
N PHE A 20 26.36 -15.61 27.68
CA PHE A 20 24.92 -15.35 27.53
C PHE A 20 24.44 -14.31 28.56
N ARG A 21 24.76 -14.52 29.85
CA ARG A 21 24.38 -13.56 30.91
C ARG A 21 25.05 -12.20 30.72
N LYS A 22 26.31 -12.16 30.29
CA LYS A 22 27.01 -10.91 30.00
C LYS A 22 26.35 -10.14 28.84
N CYS A 23 25.92 -10.83 27.78
CA CYS A 23 25.22 -10.21 26.68
C CYS A 23 23.91 -9.56 27.15
N LEU A 24 23.09 -10.28 27.92
CA LEU A 24 21.84 -9.75 28.46
C LEU A 24 22.08 -8.57 29.40
N SER A 25 23.04 -8.69 30.37
CA SER A 25 23.33 -7.60 31.30
C SER A 25 23.96 -6.37 30.66
N ARG A 26 24.66 -6.52 29.53
CA ARG A 26 25.22 -5.40 28.77
C ARG A 26 24.18 -4.64 27.97
N TRP A 27 23.22 -5.35 27.38
CA TRP A 27 22.26 -4.79 26.44
C TRP A 27 20.84 -4.67 27.00
N TRP A 28 20.67 -4.72 28.34
CA TRP A 28 19.39 -4.50 28.99
C TRP A 28 18.68 -3.19 28.58
N PRO A 29 19.38 -2.05 28.24
CA PRO A 29 18.68 -0.86 27.82
C PRO A 29 17.91 -1.06 26.50
N LEU A 30 18.43 -1.87 25.58
CA LEU A 30 17.73 -2.21 24.33
C LEU A 30 16.45 -2.99 24.62
N TRP A 31 16.50 -3.91 25.59
CA TRP A 31 15.32 -4.66 26.05
C TRP A 31 14.23 -3.73 26.60
N ILE A 32 14.61 -2.75 27.43
CA ILE A 32 13.66 -1.77 27.96
C ILE A 32 13.08 -0.87 26.85
N ILE A 33 13.93 -0.33 25.97
CA ILE A 33 13.47 0.53 24.87
C ILE A 33 12.45 -0.23 23.99
N TYR A 34 12.78 -1.47 23.62
CA TYR A 34 11.87 -2.30 22.84
C TYR A 34 10.56 -2.60 23.59
N GLY A 35 10.67 -2.98 24.87
CA GLY A 35 9.52 -3.22 25.74
C GLY A 35 8.62 -1.99 25.91
N VAL A 36 9.20 -0.79 26.04
CA VAL A 36 8.44 0.47 26.13
C VAL A 36 7.71 0.78 24.81
N ILE A 37 8.37 0.56 23.67
CA ILE A 37 7.72 0.74 22.37
C ILE A 37 6.51 -0.21 22.25
N LEU A 38 6.69 -1.49 22.54
CA LEU A 38 5.60 -2.46 22.52
C LEU A 38 4.51 -2.15 23.54
N PHE A 39 4.90 -1.63 24.72
CA PHE A 39 3.93 -1.18 25.73
C PHE A 39 3.04 -0.02 25.23
N ILE A 40 3.63 0.94 24.54
CA ILE A 40 2.88 2.05 23.94
C ILE A 40 1.92 1.54 22.86
N LEU A 41 2.39 0.63 22.01
CA LEU A 41 1.61 0.11 20.87
C LEU A 41 0.43 -0.77 21.31
N LEU A 42 0.53 -1.60 22.31
CA LEU A 42 -0.55 -2.49 22.72
C LEU A 42 -1.16 -2.12 24.09
N PRO A 43 -0.51 -2.28 25.24
CA PRO A 43 -1.10 -1.90 26.52
C PRO A 43 -1.54 -0.44 26.59
N GLY A 44 -0.73 0.49 26.02
CA GLY A 44 -1.04 1.92 25.99
C GLY A 44 -2.30 2.25 25.20
N VAL A 45 -2.47 1.63 24.02
CA VAL A 45 -3.67 1.79 23.19
C VAL A 45 -4.88 1.17 23.90
N LEU A 46 -4.75 -0.02 24.47
CA LEU A 46 -5.81 -0.64 25.25
C LEU A 46 -6.24 0.22 26.45
N LEU A 47 -5.30 0.87 27.13
CA LEU A 47 -5.61 1.80 28.23
C LEU A 47 -6.40 3.02 27.73
N ASN A 48 -6.10 3.54 26.57
CA ASN A 48 -6.73 4.74 26.01
C ASN A 48 -8.08 4.47 25.32
N ALA A 49 -8.31 3.26 24.80
CA ALA A 49 -9.50 2.91 24.02
C ALA A 49 -10.84 3.13 24.77
N ARG A 50 -10.82 3.31 26.10
CA ARG A 50 -12.01 3.64 26.90
C ARG A 50 -12.44 5.09 26.86
N THR A 51 -11.54 6.01 26.57
CA THR A 51 -11.82 7.45 26.69
C THR A 51 -12.51 8.02 25.44
N THR A 52 -12.55 7.25 24.36
CA THR A 52 -13.06 7.72 23.07
C THR A 52 -14.52 7.35 22.77
N THR A 53 -15.20 6.61 23.64
CA THR A 53 -16.64 6.31 23.49
C THR A 53 -17.47 7.10 24.52
N PRO A 54 -17.92 8.33 24.18
CA PRO A 54 -18.63 9.20 25.14
C PRO A 54 -20.05 8.76 25.50
N TYR A 55 -20.56 7.66 24.95
CA TYR A 55 -21.98 7.30 25.05
C TYR A 55 -22.32 6.11 25.94
N MET A 56 -21.38 5.54 26.73
CA MET A 56 -21.72 4.41 27.62
C MET A 56 -21.60 4.77 29.09
N THR A 57 -22.73 5.11 29.70
CA THR A 57 -22.92 5.36 31.15
C THR A 57 -23.25 4.10 31.96
N THR A 58 -23.19 2.91 31.34
CA THR A 58 -23.52 1.66 32.02
C THR A 58 -22.29 0.80 32.31
N PRO A 59 -22.17 0.15 33.47
CA PRO A 59 -21.03 -0.69 33.84
C PRO A 59 -20.96 -2.03 33.06
N TYR A 60 -21.89 -2.30 32.17
CA TYR A 60 -21.87 -3.48 31.31
C TYR A 60 -20.98 -3.26 30.08
N VAL A 61 -19.94 -4.07 29.98
CA VAL A 61 -19.12 -4.15 28.73
C VAL A 61 -20.01 -4.69 27.63
N SER A 62 -20.31 -3.87 26.62
CA SER A 62 -21.11 -4.32 25.50
C SER A 62 -20.30 -5.26 24.60
N THR A 63 -20.99 -6.22 23.97
CA THR A 63 -20.39 -7.13 22.99
C THR A 63 -19.66 -6.38 21.87
N GLY A 64 -20.19 -5.25 21.42
CA GLY A 64 -19.55 -4.35 20.45
C GLY A 64 -18.22 -3.75 20.92
N GLN A 65 -18.05 -3.49 22.21
CA GLN A 65 -16.80 -2.98 22.76
C GLN A 65 -15.67 -4.03 22.71
N ILE A 66 -16.00 -5.31 22.95
CA ILE A 66 -15.02 -6.41 22.85
C ILE A 66 -14.61 -6.63 21.38
N GLY A 67 -15.56 -6.58 20.45
CA GLY A 67 -15.29 -6.65 19.01
C GLY A 67 -14.38 -5.50 18.55
N TYR A 68 -14.65 -4.28 19.01
CA TYR A 68 -13.80 -3.12 18.76
C TYR A 68 -12.37 -3.31 19.29
N LEU A 69 -12.21 -3.77 20.55
CA LEU A 69 -10.89 -4.04 21.13
C LEU A 69 -10.13 -5.12 20.37
N SER A 70 -10.80 -6.19 19.93
CA SER A 70 -10.16 -7.22 19.11
C SER A 70 -9.63 -6.66 17.78
N ASN A 71 -10.40 -5.78 17.14
CA ASN A 71 -9.98 -5.11 15.92
C ASN A 71 -8.78 -4.18 16.17
N VAL A 72 -8.79 -3.41 17.25
CA VAL A 72 -7.68 -2.54 17.66
C VAL A 72 -6.40 -3.35 17.88
N ILE A 73 -6.46 -4.47 18.62
CA ILE A 73 -5.30 -5.35 18.85
C ILE A 73 -4.75 -5.89 17.53
N LEU A 74 -5.60 -6.34 16.63
CA LEU A 74 -5.17 -6.97 15.39
C LEU A 74 -4.76 -5.96 14.31
N SER A 75 -5.33 -4.75 14.28
CA SER A 75 -4.95 -3.71 13.32
C SER A 75 -3.48 -3.29 13.47
N GLU A 76 -2.95 -3.29 14.70
CA GLU A 76 -1.54 -3.04 14.96
C GLU A 76 -0.62 -4.09 14.31
N THR A 77 -1.11 -5.33 14.12
CA THR A 77 -0.32 -6.43 13.54
C THR A 77 0.00 -6.21 12.07
N GLN A 78 -0.79 -5.41 11.36
CA GLN A 78 -0.64 -5.23 9.93
C GLN A 78 0.50 -4.28 9.55
N MET A 79 0.66 -3.17 10.25
CA MET A 79 1.62 -2.13 9.84
C MET A 79 2.71 -1.88 10.88
N LEU A 80 2.37 -1.74 12.14
CA LEU A 80 3.29 -1.31 13.17
C LEU A 80 4.17 -2.45 13.72
N LEU A 81 3.63 -3.66 13.84
CA LEU A 81 4.43 -4.79 14.30
C LEU A 81 5.55 -5.17 13.34
N PRO A 82 5.31 -5.37 12.03
CA PRO A 82 6.42 -5.66 11.10
C PRO A 82 7.53 -4.61 11.16
N LEU A 83 7.17 -3.33 11.29
CA LEU A 83 8.13 -2.23 11.37
C LEU A 83 8.92 -2.27 12.69
N THR A 84 8.24 -2.54 13.82
CA THR A 84 8.92 -2.65 15.12
C THR A 84 9.85 -3.85 15.19
N ALA A 85 9.43 -5.02 14.70
CA ALA A 85 10.24 -6.22 14.59
C ALA A 85 11.45 -5.99 13.66
N PHE A 86 11.25 -5.29 12.54
CA PHE A 86 12.29 -4.90 11.59
C PHE A 86 13.38 -4.04 12.27
N CYS A 87 13.01 -2.99 12.97
CA CYS A 87 13.93 -2.11 13.67
C CYS A 87 14.62 -2.83 14.85
N ALA A 88 13.86 -3.56 15.65
CA ALA A 88 14.36 -4.28 16.81
C ALA A 88 15.34 -5.40 16.40
N GLY A 89 15.04 -6.14 15.34
CA GLY A 89 15.90 -7.17 14.79
C GLY A 89 17.26 -6.63 14.34
N LEU A 90 17.27 -5.49 13.64
CA LEU A 90 18.50 -4.80 13.23
C LEU A 90 19.33 -4.35 14.43
N LEU A 91 18.69 -3.68 15.40
CA LEU A 91 19.39 -3.18 16.59
C LEU A 91 19.94 -4.31 17.46
N ALA A 92 19.18 -5.39 17.62
CA ALA A 92 19.62 -6.57 18.35
C ALA A 92 20.81 -7.25 17.65
N ALA A 93 20.79 -7.39 16.33
CA ALA A 93 21.91 -7.94 15.58
C ALA A 93 23.16 -7.05 15.68
N ALA A 94 23.00 -5.73 15.58
CA ALA A 94 24.08 -4.78 15.76
C ALA A 94 24.69 -4.85 17.18
N ALA A 95 23.85 -4.98 18.20
CA ALA A 95 24.26 -5.10 19.60
C ALA A 95 25.01 -6.42 19.85
N MET A 96 24.42 -7.55 19.45
CA MET A 96 24.98 -8.87 19.73
C MET A 96 26.26 -9.17 18.94
N PHE A 97 26.35 -8.74 17.69
CA PHE A 97 27.49 -8.98 16.80
C PHE A 97 28.39 -7.76 16.59
N GLY A 98 28.16 -6.66 17.34
CA GLY A 98 28.94 -5.42 17.26
C GLY A 98 30.44 -5.58 17.46
N TYR A 99 30.89 -6.61 18.21
CA TYR A 99 32.30 -6.91 18.38
C TYR A 99 33.01 -7.29 17.06
N LEU A 100 32.28 -7.73 16.04
CA LEU A 100 32.83 -8.08 14.73
C LEU A 100 33.23 -6.86 13.89
N TYR A 101 32.85 -5.66 14.29
CA TYR A 101 33.07 -4.42 13.51
C TYR A 101 34.32 -3.64 13.95
N THR A 102 34.92 -4.00 15.10
CA THR A 102 36.11 -3.35 15.60
C THR A 102 37.25 -4.36 15.72
N PRO A 103 38.50 -4.03 15.27
CA PRO A 103 39.64 -4.94 15.39
C PRO A 103 39.91 -5.38 16.83
N ARG A 104 39.74 -4.46 17.79
CA ARG A 104 39.91 -4.77 19.23
C ARG A 104 38.86 -5.77 19.73
N GLY A 105 37.60 -5.57 19.38
CA GLY A 105 36.51 -6.47 19.75
C GLY A 105 36.63 -7.86 19.12
N ALA A 106 36.96 -7.91 17.82
CA ALA A 106 37.19 -9.17 17.12
C ALA A 106 38.41 -9.93 17.67
N GLY A 107 39.51 -9.23 17.98
CA GLY A 107 40.68 -9.80 18.61
C GLY A 107 40.40 -10.35 20.01
N LEU A 108 39.66 -9.60 20.84
CA LEU A 108 39.26 -10.07 22.17
C LEU A 108 38.37 -11.32 22.07
N ALA A 109 37.36 -11.30 21.16
CA ALA A 109 36.50 -12.45 20.96
C ALA A 109 37.26 -13.69 20.46
N ALA A 110 38.28 -13.50 19.63
CA ALA A 110 39.15 -14.58 19.13
C ALA A 110 40.09 -15.17 20.20
N SER A 111 40.47 -14.39 21.22
CA SER A 111 41.33 -14.84 22.34
C SER A 111 40.58 -15.65 23.40
N LEU A 112 39.25 -15.62 23.41
CA LEU A 112 38.46 -16.40 24.37
C LEU A 112 38.56 -17.90 24.07
N PRO A 113 38.69 -18.76 25.11
CA PRO A 113 38.76 -20.21 24.94
C PRO A 113 37.40 -20.84 24.64
N ILE A 114 36.67 -20.26 23.68
CA ILE A 114 35.31 -20.67 23.27
C ILE A 114 35.34 -21.04 21.78
N LYS A 115 34.78 -22.20 21.43
CA LYS A 115 34.62 -22.58 20.01
C LYS A 115 33.75 -21.57 19.25
N ARG A 116 34.19 -21.17 18.06
CA ARG A 116 33.45 -20.18 17.22
C ARG A 116 31.97 -20.49 17.09
N GLY A 117 31.59 -21.76 16.86
CA GLY A 117 30.18 -22.13 16.75
C GLY A 117 29.37 -21.98 18.05
N CYS A 118 30.00 -22.17 19.20
CA CYS A 118 29.40 -21.92 20.50
C CYS A 118 29.20 -20.42 20.72
N MET A 119 30.21 -19.60 20.41
CA MET A 119 30.14 -18.15 20.47
C MET A 119 28.99 -17.58 19.63
N PHE A 120 28.88 -18.00 18.35
CA PHE A 120 27.80 -17.59 17.48
C PHE A 120 26.42 -17.94 18.07
N ARG A 121 26.22 -19.19 18.49
CA ARG A 121 24.95 -19.64 19.08
C ARG A 121 24.61 -18.89 20.37
N THR A 122 25.60 -18.60 21.20
CA THR A 122 25.40 -17.84 22.45
C THR A 122 24.88 -16.45 22.17
N HIS A 123 25.50 -15.70 21.24
CA HIS A 123 25.06 -14.35 20.87
C HIS A 123 23.73 -14.36 20.14
N LEU A 124 23.50 -15.34 19.25
CA LEU A 124 22.21 -15.52 18.55
C LEU A 124 21.07 -15.73 19.54
N LEU A 125 21.24 -16.70 20.45
CA LEU A 125 20.21 -17.03 21.45
C LEU A 125 20.01 -15.90 22.47
N ALA A 126 21.06 -15.16 22.83
CA ALA A 126 20.93 -14.00 23.71
C ALA A 126 20.08 -12.89 23.08
N GLY A 127 20.28 -12.61 21.78
CA GLY A 127 19.47 -11.63 21.06
C GLY A 127 17.99 -12.05 20.92
N LEU A 128 17.75 -13.31 20.52
CA LEU A 128 16.37 -13.85 20.46
C LEU A 128 15.68 -13.83 21.83
N ALA A 129 16.37 -14.32 22.87
CA ALA A 129 15.81 -14.33 24.21
C ALA A 129 15.48 -12.92 24.72
N MET A 130 16.31 -11.93 24.38
CA MET A 130 16.08 -10.54 24.73
C MET A 130 14.82 -10.00 24.04
N LEU A 131 14.63 -10.21 22.74
CA LEU A 131 13.48 -9.72 22.00
C LEU A 131 12.20 -10.46 22.43
N LEU A 132 12.20 -11.80 22.37
CA LEU A 132 11.01 -12.60 22.70
C LEU A 132 10.56 -12.43 24.16
N SER A 133 11.50 -12.23 25.11
CA SER A 133 11.12 -12.00 26.51
C SER A 133 10.41 -10.66 26.72
N ALA A 134 10.79 -9.60 25.95
CA ALA A 134 10.07 -8.33 25.99
C ALA A 134 8.64 -8.47 25.46
N GLU A 135 8.46 -9.21 24.37
CA GLU A 135 7.14 -9.51 23.78
C GLU A 135 6.23 -10.27 24.77
N VAL A 136 6.77 -11.32 25.42
CA VAL A 136 6.03 -12.09 26.43
C VAL A 136 5.67 -11.23 27.64
N VAL A 137 6.55 -10.34 28.10
CA VAL A 137 6.24 -9.44 29.23
C VAL A 137 5.12 -8.47 28.84
N VAL A 138 5.18 -7.86 27.66
CA VAL A 138 4.14 -6.93 27.18
C VAL A 138 2.81 -7.65 26.95
N PHE A 139 2.84 -8.84 26.36
CA PHE A 139 1.66 -9.71 26.26
C PHE A 139 1.03 -9.97 27.63
N GLY A 140 1.83 -10.35 28.63
CA GLY A 140 1.34 -10.57 29.99
C GLY A 140 0.68 -9.33 30.61
N LEU A 141 1.25 -8.14 30.36
CA LEU A 141 0.66 -6.88 30.79
C LEU A 141 -0.67 -6.59 30.08
N ALA A 142 -0.77 -6.85 28.77
CA ALA A 142 -2.02 -6.69 28.02
C ALA A 142 -3.11 -7.65 28.53
N VAL A 143 -2.78 -8.92 28.76
CA VAL A 143 -3.69 -9.90 29.37
C VAL A 143 -4.16 -9.43 30.75
N LEU A 144 -3.25 -8.90 31.56
CA LEU A 144 -3.61 -8.39 32.90
C LEU A 144 -4.58 -7.20 32.81
N ILE A 145 -4.34 -6.25 31.90
CA ILE A 145 -5.21 -5.09 31.68
C ILE A 145 -6.61 -5.53 31.26
N GLU A 146 -6.70 -6.42 30.26
CA GLU A 146 -7.98 -6.95 29.78
C GLU A 146 -8.72 -7.77 30.86
N ALA A 147 -7.99 -8.59 31.62
CA ALA A 147 -8.58 -9.37 32.72
C ALA A 147 -9.16 -8.48 33.83
N VAL A 148 -8.44 -7.42 34.23
CA VAL A 148 -8.94 -6.46 35.27
C VAL A 148 -10.16 -5.68 34.77
N ARG A 149 -10.28 -5.51 33.45
CA ARG A 149 -11.42 -4.80 32.83
C ARG A 149 -12.61 -5.70 32.47
N PHE A 150 -12.49 -6.99 32.68
CA PHE A 150 -13.48 -8.01 32.28
C PHE A 150 -13.79 -7.99 30.77
N THR A 151 -12.80 -7.61 29.95
CA THR A 151 -12.86 -7.55 28.48
C THR A 151 -12.01 -8.62 27.82
N LEU A 152 -11.44 -9.55 28.59
CA LEU A 152 -10.45 -10.50 28.12
C LEU A 152 -10.98 -11.44 27.04
N VAL A 153 -10.50 -11.26 25.82
CA VAL A 153 -10.55 -12.26 24.76
C VAL A 153 -9.11 -12.63 24.41
N ILE A 154 -8.71 -13.83 24.75
CA ILE A 154 -7.30 -14.27 24.65
C ILE A 154 -6.83 -14.48 23.21
N GLU A 155 -7.75 -14.80 22.27
CA GLU A 155 -7.42 -15.17 20.88
C GLU A 155 -6.70 -14.05 20.12
N PRO A 156 -7.18 -12.79 20.07
CA PRO A 156 -6.47 -11.69 19.41
C PRO A 156 -5.08 -11.41 20.01
N LEU A 157 -4.95 -11.52 21.33
CA LEU A 157 -3.67 -11.34 22.02
C LEU A 157 -2.65 -12.44 21.67
N LEU A 158 -3.12 -13.70 21.54
CA LEU A 158 -2.27 -14.82 21.11
C LEU A 158 -1.85 -14.67 19.65
N ILE A 159 -2.74 -14.21 18.77
CA ILE A 159 -2.41 -13.90 17.37
C ILE A 159 -1.35 -12.80 17.34
N TRP A 160 -1.54 -11.72 18.08
CA TRP A 160 -0.57 -10.63 18.19
C TRP A 160 0.83 -11.14 18.61
N LEU A 161 0.90 -11.91 19.70
CA LEU A 161 2.17 -12.48 20.16
C LEU A 161 2.80 -13.43 19.14
N GLY A 162 1.98 -14.31 18.55
CA GLY A 162 2.45 -15.29 17.58
C GLY A 162 3.01 -14.65 16.31
N ILE A 163 2.32 -13.66 15.75
CA ILE A 163 2.77 -12.94 14.56
C ILE A 163 4.03 -12.15 14.87
N LEU A 164 4.06 -11.38 15.96
CA LEU A 164 5.23 -10.61 16.36
C LEU A 164 6.47 -11.50 16.58
N ALA A 165 6.32 -12.66 17.23
CA ALA A 165 7.41 -13.60 17.45
C ALA A 165 7.95 -14.18 16.13
N LEU A 166 7.06 -14.51 15.16
CA LEU A 166 7.46 -14.96 13.83
C LEU A 166 8.24 -13.86 13.08
N GLU A 167 7.73 -12.65 13.08
CA GLU A 167 8.37 -11.49 12.44
C GLU A 167 9.72 -11.15 13.07
N THR A 168 9.82 -11.22 14.39
CA THR A 168 11.07 -11.04 15.13
C THR A 168 12.11 -12.07 14.70
N VAL A 169 11.74 -13.35 14.55
CA VAL A 169 12.66 -14.39 14.06
C VAL A 169 13.11 -14.07 12.63
N VAL A 170 12.19 -13.62 11.76
CA VAL A 170 12.51 -13.26 10.37
C VAL A 170 13.52 -12.12 10.31
N PHE A 171 13.17 -10.98 10.90
CA PHE A 171 13.96 -9.76 10.77
C PHE A 171 15.29 -9.85 11.52
N TYR A 172 15.31 -10.46 12.70
CA TYR A 172 16.55 -10.73 13.39
C TYR A 172 17.43 -11.72 12.61
N GLY A 173 16.84 -12.76 12.01
CA GLY A 173 17.55 -13.73 11.18
C GLY A 173 18.24 -13.10 9.97
N ILE A 174 17.52 -12.23 9.24
CA ILE A 174 18.07 -11.47 8.11
C ILE A 174 19.18 -10.51 8.59
N ALA A 175 18.96 -9.80 9.70
CA ALA A 175 19.94 -8.88 10.25
C ALA A 175 21.22 -9.58 10.70
N VAL A 176 21.10 -10.75 11.33
CA VAL A 176 22.27 -11.60 11.71
C VAL A 176 23.02 -12.07 10.48
N LEU A 177 22.33 -12.48 9.41
CA LEU A 177 22.99 -12.85 8.16
C LEU A 177 23.74 -11.65 7.57
N CYS A 178 23.13 -10.47 7.51
CA CYS A 178 23.76 -9.23 7.06
C CYS A 178 24.98 -8.87 7.91
N ALA A 179 24.93 -9.11 9.23
CA ALA A 179 26.06 -8.91 10.14
C ALA A 179 27.27 -9.79 9.79
N MET A 180 27.05 -10.97 9.22
CA MET A 180 28.15 -11.85 8.79
C MET A 180 28.81 -11.33 7.49
N PHE A 181 28.07 -10.64 6.64
CA PHE A 181 28.59 -10.07 5.38
C PHE A 181 29.35 -8.75 5.55
N THR A 182 29.09 -8.01 6.62
CA THR A 182 29.66 -6.68 6.84
C THR A 182 30.79 -6.72 7.89
N GLY A 183 31.76 -5.84 7.73
CA GLY A 183 32.84 -5.63 8.70
C GLY A 183 32.79 -4.28 9.41
N HIS A 184 31.79 -3.43 9.09
CA HIS A 184 31.63 -2.09 9.62
C HIS A 184 30.20 -1.86 10.10
N VAL A 185 30.03 -1.21 11.27
CA VAL A 185 28.71 -1.03 11.89
C VAL A 185 27.71 -0.26 11.00
N VAL A 186 28.16 0.78 10.27
CA VAL A 186 27.30 1.57 9.38
C VAL A 186 26.86 0.77 8.14
N MET A 187 27.66 -0.21 7.71
CA MET A 187 27.31 -1.02 6.54
C MET A 187 26.24 -2.08 6.84
N LEU A 188 26.05 -2.42 8.13
CA LEU A 188 25.00 -3.36 8.52
C LEU A 188 23.60 -2.84 8.19
N PRO A 189 23.15 -1.66 8.66
CA PRO A 189 21.85 -1.14 8.29
C PRO A 189 21.73 -0.91 6.77
N CYS A 190 22.78 -0.45 6.10
CA CYS A 190 22.75 -0.26 4.63
C CYS A 190 22.47 -1.58 3.89
N LEU A 191 23.16 -2.66 4.25
CA LEU A 191 22.95 -3.97 3.63
C LEU A 191 21.60 -4.56 4.02
N TYR A 192 21.16 -4.35 5.25
CA TYR A 192 19.88 -4.82 5.76
C TYR A 192 18.71 -4.16 5.03
N LEU A 193 18.74 -2.83 4.87
CA LEU A 193 17.78 -2.08 4.06
C LEU A 193 17.80 -2.54 2.60
N LEU A 194 19.00 -2.69 2.03
CA LEU A 194 19.13 -3.17 0.66
C LEU A 194 18.43 -4.52 0.47
N VAL A 195 18.71 -5.50 1.32
CA VAL A 195 18.14 -6.85 1.22
C VAL A 195 16.61 -6.84 1.36
N ASN A 196 16.07 -5.99 2.24
CA ASN A 196 14.62 -5.94 2.47
C ASN A 196 13.86 -5.15 1.40
N PHE A 197 14.47 -4.16 0.73
CA PHE A 197 13.75 -3.26 -0.17
C PHE A 197 14.18 -3.33 -1.63
N ILE A 198 15.29 -4.01 -1.95
CA ILE A 198 15.85 -3.99 -3.31
C ILE A 198 14.88 -4.53 -4.36
N ALA A 199 14.17 -5.61 -4.06
CA ALA A 199 13.27 -6.25 -5.00
C ALA A 199 12.06 -5.37 -5.32
N VAL A 200 11.37 -4.87 -4.28
CA VAL A 200 10.23 -3.95 -4.45
C VAL A 200 10.71 -2.62 -5.04
N GLY A 201 11.87 -2.11 -4.62
CA GLY A 201 12.44 -0.90 -5.20
C GLY A 201 12.71 -1.02 -6.70
N PHE A 202 13.26 -2.15 -7.16
CA PHE A 202 13.41 -2.41 -8.60
C PHE A 202 12.07 -2.54 -9.31
N GLN A 203 11.12 -3.24 -8.72
CA GLN A 203 9.77 -3.33 -9.27
C GLN A 203 9.18 -1.94 -9.51
N LEU A 204 9.16 -1.09 -8.47
CA LEU A 204 8.63 0.28 -8.56
C LEU A 204 9.33 1.12 -9.63
N LEU A 205 10.67 0.99 -9.75
CA LEU A 205 11.43 1.72 -10.78
C LEU A 205 11.12 1.22 -12.18
N VAL A 206 10.99 -0.09 -12.38
CA VAL A 206 10.63 -0.68 -13.67
C VAL A 206 9.19 -0.30 -14.02
N GLU A 207 8.26 -0.38 -13.09
CA GLU A 207 6.87 0.06 -13.27
C GLU A 207 6.80 1.54 -13.65
N ALA A 208 7.55 2.41 -12.98
CA ALA A 208 7.61 3.84 -13.31
C ALA A 208 8.15 4.09 -14.73
N VAL A 209 9.18 3.33 -15.16
CA VAL A 209 9.68 3.40 -16.53
C VAL A 209 8.65 2.89 -17.53
N LEU A 210 7.97 1.78 -17.24
CA LEU A 210 6.91 1.23 -18.08
C LEU A 210 5.73 2.20 -18.18
N TYR A 211 5.27 2.76 -17.06
CA TYR A 211 4.22 3.76 -17.02
C TYR A 211 4.57 5.00 -17.87
N THR A 212 5.82 5.43 -17.81
CA THR A 212 6.29 6.61 -18.57
C THR A 212 6.34 6.36 -20.09
N PHE A 213 6.72 5.16 -20.53
CA PHE A 213 7.04 4.93 -21.94
C PHE A 213 6.12 3.95 -22.67
N VAL A 214 5.41 3.07 -21.97
CA VAL A 214 4.47 2.13 -22.60
C VAL A 214 3.08 2.75 -22.65
N TYR A 215 2.56 2.93 -23.85
CA TYR A 215 1.25 3.53 -24.07
C TYR A 215 0.12 2.65 -23.50
N GLY A 216 -0.76 3.25 -22.74
CA GLY A 216 -1.87 2.54 -22.09
C GLY A 216 -1.48 1.71 -20.87
N MET A 217 -0.29 1.93 -20.31
CA MET A 217 0.11 1.28 -19.07
C MET A 217 -0.67 1.89 -17.90
N SER A 218 -1.44 1.09 -17.20
CA SER A 218 -1.99 1.44 -15.89
C SER A 218 -0.92 1.20 -14.82
N GLY A 219 -0.84 2.09 -13.82
CA GLY A 219 0.21 2.05 -12.79
C GLY A 219 0.26 0.80 -11.91
N MET A 220 -0.60 -0.19 -12.12
CA MET A 220 -0.65 -1.40 -11.31
C MET A 220 -0.30 -2.64 -12.15
N VAL A 221 0.96 -3.09 -12.02
CA VAL A 221 1.36 -4.43 -12.45
C VAL A 221 1.50 -5.29 -11.19
N ASP A 222 0.60 -6.20 -10.96
CA ASP A 222 0.67 -7.12 -9.82
C ASP A 222 1.73 -8.21 -10.09
N LEU A 223 3.00 -7.84 -9.93
CA LEU A 223 4.10 -8.77 -9.95
C LEU A 223 4.32 -9.32 -8.53
N PRO A 224 4.43 -10.64 -8.35
CA PRO A 224 4.61 -11.25 -7.02
C PRO A 224 6.05 -11.08 -6.48
N VAL A 225 6.65 -9.90 -6.68
CA VAL A 225 8.02 -9.59 -6.24
C VAL A 225 8.07 -9.23 -4.77
N ASP A 226 6.94 -8.88 -4.16
CA ASP A 226 6.77 -8.63 -2.73
C ASP A 226 7.29 -9.80 -1.88
N TRP A 227 7.23 -11.05 -2.36
CA TRP A 227 7.83 -12.21 -1.70
C TRP A 227 9.33 -12.06 -1.38
N LEU A 228 10.05 -11.27 -2.14
CA LEU A 228 11.48 -11.01 -1.89
C LEU A 228 11.74 -9.87 -0.91
N SER A 229 10.70 -9.20 -0.42
CA SER A 229 10.78 -8.07 0.50
C SER A 229 9.85 -8.32 1.71
N PRO A 230 10.30 -9.06 2.73
CA PRO A 230 9.43 -9.55 3.78
C PRO A 230 8.68 -8.45 4.54
N LEU A 231 9.29 -7.28 4.74
CA LEU A 231 8.59 -6.16 5.39
C LEU A 231 7.37 -5.71 4.57
N VAL A 232 7.55 -5.50 3.27
CA VAL A 232 6.47 -5.07 2.37
C VAL A 232 5.43 -6.18 2.20
N LEU A 233 5.88 -7.45 2.12
CA LEU A 233 5.00 -8.60 2.04
C LEU A 233 4.05 -8.68 3.23
N PHE A 234 4.58 -8.56 4.46
CA PHE A 234 3.75 -8.64 5.67
C PHE A 234 2.77 -7.48 5.72
N MET A 235 3.20 -6.23 5.45
CA MET A 235 2.32 -5.07 5.42
C MET A 235 1.22 -5.13 4.36
N ARG A 236 1.44 -5.81 3.23
CA ARG A 236 0.48 -5.88 2.11
C ARG A 236 -0.41 -7.11 2.10
N ARG A 237 0.09 -8.24 2.61
CA ARG A 237 -0.58 -9.55 2.47
C ARG A 237 -1.18 -10.05 3.78
N THR A 238 -0.93 -9.37 4.90
CA THR A 238 -1.73 -9.59 6.10
C THR A 238 -2.88 -8.61 6.12
N SER A 239 -4.05 -9.05 6.55
CA SER A 239 -5.21 -8.19 6.67
C SER A 239 -6.03 -8.58 7.89
N VAL A 240 -6.65 -7.57 8.49
CA VAL A 240 -7.63 -7.73 9.56
C VAL A 240 -8.99 -7.55 8.92
N GLY A 241 -9.78 -8.60 8.90
CA GLY A 241 -11.18 -8.57 8.47
C GLY A 241 -12.08 -8.08 9.59
N HIS A 242 -13.28 -7.64 9.21
CA HIS A 242 -14.32 -7.33 10.18
C HIS A 242 -14.69 -8.60 10.97
N ALA A 243 -15.36 -8.41 12.11
CA ALA A 243 -15.62 -9.44 13.09
C ALA A 243 -16.64 -10.48 12.57
N ASP A 244 -16.12 -11.53 11.91
CA ASP A 244 -16.92 -12.66 11.41
C ASP A 244 -16.87 -13.87 12.36
N LEU A 245 -15.94 -13.88 13.31
CA LEU A 245 -15.73 -15.01 14.21
C LEU A 245 -16.55 -14.81 15.49
N VAL A 246 -17.72 -15.43 15.53
CA VAL A 246 -18.55 -15.43 16.73
C VAL A 246 -17.95 -16.38 17.77
N ARG A 247 -17.66 -15.87 18.97
CA ARG A 247 -17.09 -16.62 20.09
C ARG A 247 -17.96 -16.49 21.33
N PRO A 248 -18.22 -17.57 22.05
CA PRO A 248 -18.92 -17.48 23.34
C PRO A 248 -18.01 -16.81 24.37
N ILE A 249 -18.59 -15.90 25.16
CA ILE A 249 -17.89 -15.32 26.31
C ILE A 249 -17.97 -16.33 27.47
N SER A 250 -16.80 -16.68 28.03
CA SER A 250 -16.75 -17.60 29.18
C SER A 250 -17.61 -17.12 30.32
N GLY A 251 -18.66 -17.90 30.69
CA GLY A 251 -19.54 -17.63 31.80
C GLY A 251 -20.82 -16.87 31.45
N THR A 252 -21.11 -16.62 30.18
CA THR A 252 -22.36 -16.00 29.70
C THR A 252 -22.90 -16.73 28.47
N GLU A 253 -24.18 -16.61 28.16
CA GLU A 253 -24.78 -17.08 26.91
C GLU A 253 -24.52 -16.09 25.74
N ALA A 254 -23.81 -14.99 26.02
CA ALA A 254 -23.55 -13.97 25.01
C ALA A 254 -22.41 -14.37 24.07
N GLU A 255 -22.64 -14.18 22.79
CA GLU A 255 -21.66 -14.35 21.74
C GLU A 255 -21.07 -12.99 21.33
N VAL A 256 -19.76 -12.98 21.07
CA VAL A 256 -19.04 -11.78 20.63
C VAL A 256 -18.42 -12.05 19.26
N ALA A 257 -18.65 -11.16 18.34
CA ALA A 257 -17.94 -11.14 17.08
C ALA A 257 -16.53 -10.53 17.28
N ILE A 258 -15.49 -11.31 17.01
CA ILE A 258 -14.10 -10.87 17.07
C ILE A 258 -13.51 -10.73 15.67
N ALA A 259 -12.59 -9.76 15.52
CA ALA A 259 -11.91 -9.53 14.24
C ALA A 259 -11.13 -10.76 13.79
N ASN A 260 -11.17 -11.03 12.49
CA ASN A 260 -10.45 -12.13 11.88
C ASN A 260 -9.10 -11.65 11.32
N PHE A 261 -8.03 -12.42 11.58
CA PHE A 261 -6.71 -12.14 11.03
C PHE A 261 -6.40 -13.14 9.92
N SER A 262 -6.10 -12.64 8.73
CA SER A 262 -5.73 -13.43 7.57
C SER A 262 -4.27 -13.15 7.16
N GLY A 263 -3.66 -14.12 6.43
CA GLY A 263 -2.30 -13.96 5.92
C GLY A 263 -1.19 -14.43 6.87
N TRP A 264 -1.49 -15.10 7.98
CA TRP A 264 -0.50 -15.63 8.93
C TRP A 264 0.51 -16.62 8.29
N ILE A 265 0.16 -17.18 7.14
CA ILE A 265 1.04 -18.10 6.38
C ILE A 265 2.32 -17.41 5.90
N TYR A 266 2.27 -16.12 5.58
CA TYR A 266 3.43 -15.38 5.07
C TYR A 266 4.54 -15.23 6.12
N PRO A 267 4.29 -14.70 7.35
CA PRO A 267 5.29 -14.68 8.41
C PRO A 267 5.80 -16.08 8.77
N LEU A 268 4.94 -17.11 8.76
CA LEU A 268 5.33 -18.48 9.07
C LEU A 268 6.32 -19.04 8.04
N VAL A 269 6.03 -18.94 6.76
CA VAL A 269 6.94 -19.41 5.68
C VAL A 269 8.29 -18.67 5.76
N TRP A 270 8.25 -17.37 5.97
CA TRP A 270 9.47 -16.57 6.12
C TRP A 270 10.25 -16.91 7.39
N ALA A 271 9.59 -17.24 8.50
CA ALA A 271 10.25 -17.68 9.72
C ALA A 271 11.01 -19.00 9.51
N VAL A 272 10.41 -19.96 8.81
CA VAL A 272 11.09 -21.21 8.41
C VAL A 272 12.29 -20.90 7.52
N PHE A 273 12.15 -20.00 6.55
CA PHE A 273 13.26 -19.58 5.69
C PHE A 273 14.35 -18.85 6.52
N ALA A 274 13.97 -18.00 7.46
CA ALA A 274 14.90 -17.31 8.35
C ALA A 274 15.73 -18.28 9.20
N LEU A 275 15.18 -19.40 9.64
CA LEU A 275 15.94 -20.44 10.33
C LEU A 275 17.03 -21.03 9.42
N LEU A 276 16.74 -21.23 8.13
CA LEU A 276 17.77 -21.66 7.16
C LEU A 276 18.84 -20.58 6.98
N LEU A 277 18.45 -19.29 6.91
CA LEU A 277 19.40 -18.19 6.84
C LEU A 277 20.31 -18.14 8.08
N LEU A 278 19.77 -18.41 9.27
CA LEU A 278 20.56 -18.49 10.51
C LEU A 278 21.58 -19.63 10.50
N VAL A 279 21.23 -20.78 9.93
CA VAL A 279 22.18 -21.88 9.72
C VAL A 279 23.31 -21.45 8.77
N CYS A 280 22.96 -20.79 7.65
CA CYS A 280 23.93 -20.21 6.73
C CYS A 280 24.82 -19.16 7.42
N ALA A 281 24.23 -18.26 8.20
CA ALA A 281 24.96 -17.26 8.98
C ALA A 281 25.97 -17.90 9.94
N GLY A 282 25.60 -19.01 10.61
CA GLY A 282 26.49 -19.77 11.47
C GLY A 282 27.67 -20.41 10.72
N GLN A 283 27.45 -20.90 9.51
CA GLN A 283 28.51 -21.43 8.64
C GLN A 283 29.45 -20.32 8.17
N LEU A 284 28.87 -19.17 7.74
CA LEU A 284 29.64 -17.99 7.34
C LEU A 284 30.49 -17.47 8.48
N TYR A 285 29.93 -17.39 9.70
CA TYR A 285 30.67 -16.97 10.90
C TYR A 285 31.90 -17.84 11.16
N ARG A 286 31.79 -19.17 10.99
CA ARG A 286 32.93 -20.09 11.17
C ARG A 286 34.03 -19.87 10.14
N ARG A 287 33.66 -19.50 8.89
CA ARG A 287 34.61 -19.28 7.79
C ARG A 287 35.11 -17.84 7.71
N ARG A 288 34.48 -16.91 8.40
CA ARG A 288 34.84 -15.48 8.40
C ARG A 288 36.22 -15.26 8.98
N ARG A 289 37.04 -14.47 8.28
CA ARG A 289 38.31 -13.99 8.78
C ARG A 289 38.08 -12.85 9.76
N MET A 290 38.67 -12.91 10.98
CA MET A 290 38.51 -11.84 11.98
C MET A 290 39.22 -10.54 11.57
N GLU A 291 40.21 -10.64 10.70
CA GLU A 291 40.95 -9.52 10.11
C GLU A 291 40.07 -8.61 9.23
N SER A 292 38.92 -9.10 8.78
CA SER A 292 37.95 -8.30 8.02
C SER A 292 37.16 -7.29 8.88
N ALA A 293 37.45 -7.20 10.19
CA ALA A 293 36.89 -6.20 11.07
C ALA A 293 37.30 -4.79 10.61
N GLY A 294 36.33 -3.94 10.39
CA GLY A 294 36.54 -2.61 9.82
C GLY A 294 36.35 -2.51 8.30
N ASP A 295 36.29 -3.63 7.55
CA ASP A 295 36.01 -3.59 6.11
C ASP A 295 34.55 -3.28 5.82
N THR A 296 34.27 -2.60 4.70
CA THR A 296 32.89 -2.33 4.26
C THR A 296 32.13 -3.62 3.99
N VAL A 297 32.75 -4.58 3.31
CA VAL A 297 32.21 -5.90 2.99
C VAL A 297 33.24 -6.96 3.39
N ALA A 298 32.88 -7.82 4.33
CA ALA A 298 33.74 -8.86 4.88
C ALA A 298 34.02 -10.01 3.88
N ILE A 299 33.12 -10.25 2.92
CA ILE A 299 33.21 -11.32 1.94
C ILE A 299 33.50 -10.74 0.54
N PRO A 300 34.68 -11.02 -0.05
CA PRO A 300 35.10 -10.38 -1.32
C PRO A 300 34.16 -10.61 -2.50
N VAL A 301 33.53 -11.78 -2.58
CA VAL A 301 32.61 -12.14 -3.69
C VAL A 301 31.37 -11.23 -3.74
N LEU A 302 30.96 -10.66 -2.62
CA LEU A 302 29.78 -9.79 -2.56
C LEU A 302 30.07 -8.36 -3.08
N LYS A 303 31.34 -7.94 -3.08
CA LYS A 303 31.74 -6.59 -3.52
C LYS A 303 31.27 -6.23 -4.95
N PRO A 304 31.51 -7.06 -5.98
CA PRO A 304 31.05 -6.77 -7.33
C PRO A 304 29.51 -6.79 -7.43
N VAL A 305 28.84 -7.73 -6.77
CA VAL A 305 27.38 -7.86 -6.80
C VAL A 305 26.71 -6.57 -6.29
N LEU A 306 27.15 -6.09 -5.12
CA LEU A 306 26.61 -4.85 -4.55
C LEU A 306 26.82 -3.63 -5.43
N LYS A 307 27.99 -3.52 -6.10
CA LYS A 307 28.27 -2.42 -7.03
C LYS A 307 27.27 -2.36 -8.19
N TYR A 308 27.07 -3.50 -8.85
CA TYR A 308 26.15 -3.57 -9.98
C TYR A 308 24.71 -3.33 -9.57
N ILE A 309 24.26 -3.89 -8.42
CA ILE A 309 22.93 -3.64 -7.89
C ILE A 309 22.70 -2.16 -7.62
N VAL A 310 23.61 -1.50 -6.91
CA VAL A 310 23.48 -0.08 -6.56
C VAL A 310 23.52 0.79 -7.82
N ALA A 311 24.35 0.46 -8.81
CA ALA A 311 24.46 1.20 -10.05
C ALA A 311 23.21 1.05 -10.95
N LEU A 312 22.65 -0.16 -11.05
CA LEU A 312 21.39 -0.41 -11.77
C LEU A 312 20.24 0.36 -11.12
N PHE A 313 20.15 0.27 -9.78
CA PHE A 313 19.13 1.01 -9.04
C PHE A 313 19.24 2.52 -9.25
N ALA A 314 20.44 3.09 -9.10
CA ALA A 314 20.69 4.52 -9.29
C ALA A 314 20.43 4.97 -10.73
N GLY A 315 20.74 4.11 -11.72
CA GLY A 315 20.50 4.37 -13.14
C GLY A 315 19.02 4.53 -13.49
N LEU A 316 18.15 3.74 -12.88
CA LEU A 316 16.70 3.86 -13.06
C LEU A 316 16.08 4.91 -12.11
N ALA A 317 16.56 5.00 -10.87
CA ALA A 317 16.01 5.91 -9.87
C ALA A 317 16.25 7.39 -10.21
N MET A 318 17.41 7.73 -10.79
CA MET A 318 17.74 9.13 -11.08
C MET A 318 16.76 9.78 -12.06
N PRO A 319 16.48 9.22 -13.26
CA PRO A 319 15.53 9.83 -14.16
C PRO A 319 14.12 9.82 -13.62
N VAL A 320 13.66 8.73 -12.97
CA VAL A 320 12.33 8.64 -12.35
C VAL A 320 12.18 9.69 -11.26
N GLY A 321 13.20 9.87 -10.40
CA GLY A 321 13.18 10.88 -9.35
C GLY A 321 13.19 12.32 -9.88
N VAL A 322 14.01 12.59 -10.90
CA VAL A 322 14.07 13.94 -11.50
C VAL A 322 12.76 14.28 -12.21
N TYR A 323 12.23 13.41 -13.04
CA TYR A 323 11.00 13.70 -13.80
C TYR A 323 9.75 13.63 -12.93
N GLY A 324 9.63 12.61 -12.07
CA GLY A 324 8.43 12.41 -11.26
C GLY A 324 8.37 13.30 -10.02
N MET A 325 9.47 13.36 -9.22
CA MET A 325 9.43 14.05 -7.93
C MET A 325 9.92 15.50 -7.99
N LEU A 326 10.96 15.78 -8.80
CA LEU A 326 11.58 17.11 -8.82
C LEU A 326 10.89 18.05 -9.80
N LEU A 327 10.63 17.59 -11.03
CA LEU A 327 10.05 18.39 -12.11
C LEU A 327 8.54 18.19 -12.25
N ASN A 328 7.98 17.15 -11.65
CA ASN A 328 6.56 16.74 -11.76
C ASN A 328 6.07 16.73 -13.22
N VAL A 329 6.87 16.15 -14.10
CA VAL A 329 6.58 16.09 -15.55
C VAL A 329 5.69 14.87 -15.81
N PRO A 330 4.50 15.05 -16.42
CA PRO A 330 3.62 13.94 -16.77
C PRO A 330 4.29 12.97 -17.77
N ALA A 331 3.88 11.71 -17.74
CA ALA A 331 4.42 10.65 -18.59
C ALA A 331 4.36 11.01 -20.10
N TYR A 332 3.24 11.58 -20.55
CA TYR A 332 3.03 11.96 -21.95
C TYR A 332 3.95 13.09 -22.46
N ARG A 333 4.52 13.91 -21.54
CA ARG A 333 5.49 14.99 -21.85
C ARG A 333 6.94 14.54 -21.73
N THR A 334 7.20 13.34 -21.22
CA THR A 334 8.56 12.87 -20.95
C THR A 334 9.28 12.50 -22.25
N GLN A 335 10.39 13.22 -22.52
CA GLN A 335 11.22 12.98 -23.69
C GLN A 335 12.25 11.88 -23.43
N LEU A 336 12.46 10.99 -24.43
CA LEU A 336 13.36 9.85 -24.30
C LEU A 336 14.83 10.26 -24.14
N ALA A 337 15.31 11.22 -24.94
CA ALA A 337 16.75 11.57 -24.99
C ALA A 337 17.28 12.12 -23.64
N PRO A 338 16.67 13.14 -23.00
CA PRO A 338 17.14 13.60 -21.71
C PRO A 338 16.89 12.57 -20.59
N PHE A 339 15.85 11.74 -20.68
CA PHE A 339 15.64 10.64 -19.74
C PHE A 339 16.79 9.62 -19.81
N LEU A 340 17.23 9.22 -21.02
CA LEU A 340 18.39 8.34 -21.21
C LEU A 340 19.69 8.99 -20.71
N LEU A 341 19.87 10.30 -20.91
CA LEU A 341 21.03 11.00 -20.37
C LEU A 341 21.09 10.88 -18.84
N LEU A 342 19.97 11.13 -18.15
CA LEU A 342 19.87 10.97 -16.71
C LEU A 342 20.09 9.51 -16.27
N THR A 343 19.61 8.56 -17.05
CA THR A 343 19.83 7.11 -16.81
C THR A 343 21.34 6.79 -16.83
N VAL A 344 22.07 7.27 -17.84
CA VAL A 344 23.53 7.07 -17.95
C VAL A 344 24.26 7.74 -16.80
N LEU A 345 23.89 8.99 -16.48
CA LEU A 345 24.48 9.73 -15.36
C LEU A 345 24.22 9.03 -14.02
N GLY A 346 22.98 8.58 -13.77
CA GLY A 346 22.61 7.85 -12.57
C GLY A 346 23.37 6.54 -12.40
N ALA A 347 23.47 5.74 -13.47
CA ALA A 347 24.23 4.49 -13.48
C ALA A 347 25.73 4.72 -13.22
N ALA A 348 26.31 5.74 -13.87
CA ALA A 348 27.71 6.10 -13.67
C ALA A 348 27.97 6.57 -12.23
N LEU A 349 27.15 7.47 -11.71
CA LEU A 349 27.26 7.96 -10.33
C LEU A 349 27.09 6.83 -9.32
N GLY A 350 26.07 5.99 -9.46
CA GLY A 350 25.85 4.86 -8.58
C GLY A 350 27.01 3.88 -8.56
N PHE A 351 27.60 3.59 -9.73
CA PHE A 351 28.75 2.70 -9.83
C PHE A 351 30.00 3.32 -9.20
N VAL A 352 30.28 4.59 -9.48
CA VAL A 352 31.42 5.33 -8.93
C VAL A 352 31.31 5.44 -7.41
N ILE A 353 30.17 5.86 -6.89
CA ILE A 353 29.93 5.98 -5.44
C ILE A 353 30.11 4.63 -4.75
N SER A 354 29.52 3.57 -5.30
CA SER A 354 29.67 2.22 -4.73
C SER A 354 31.11 1.73 -4.72
N GLU A 355 31.89 2.04 -5.77
CA GLU A 355 33.32 1.72 -5.82
C GLU A 355 34.12 2.50 -4.77
N MET A 356 33.85 3.80 -4.61
CA MET A 356 34.47 4.65 -3.58
C MET A 356 34.19 4.13 -2.16
N VAL A 357 32.94 3.78 -1.89
CA VAL A 357 32.52 3.23 -0.59
C VAL A 357 33.21 1.89 -0.31
N ILE A 358 33.24 0.98 -1.29
CA ILE A 358 33.86 -0.35 -1.11
C ILE A 358 35.37 -0.24 -0.92
N ARG A 359 36.04 0.66 -1.65
CA ARG A 359 37.49 0.87 -1.56
C ARG A 359 37.92 1.82 -0.46
N LYS A 360 36.98 2.55 0.16
CA LYS A 360 37.25 3.62 1.13
C LYS A 360 38.25 4.66 0.59
N SER A 361 38.17 4.94 -0.72
CA SER A 361 39.10 5.86 -1.40
C SER A 361 38.37 6.60 -2.52
N LEU A 362 38.64 7.89 -2.63
CA LEU A 362 38.13 8.74 -3.71
C LEU A 362 38.88 8.51 -5.05
N ARG A 363 39.96 7.73 -5.05
CA ARG A 363 40.72 7.43 -6.28
C ARG A 363 40.02 6.35 -7.09
N ILE A 364 39.59 6.70 -8.31
CA ILE A 364 38.85 5.85 -9.22
C ILE A 364 39.83 5.20 -10.21
N PRO A 365 39.97 3.86 -10.24
CA PRO A 365 40.82 3.20 -11.23
C PRO A 365 40.15 3.25 -12.62
N ARG A 366 40.98 3.30 -13.68
CA ARG A 366 40.49 3.35 -15.09
C ARG A 366 39.59 2.16 -15.46
N THR A 367 39.73 1.02 -14.79
CA THR A 367 38.89 -0.18 -15.03
C THR A 367 37.42 -0.01 -14.65
N VAL A 368 37.09 0.99 -13.84
CA VAL A 368 35.71 1.29 -13.41
C VAL A 368 34.81 1.67 -14.59
N TRP A 369 35.34 2.32 -15.60
CA TRP A 369 34.57 2.77 -16.76
C TRP A 369 33.90 1.63 -17.55
N ARG A 370 34.51 0.43 -17.57
CA ARG A 370 33.90 -0.75 -18.20
C ARG A 370 32.62 -1.17 -17.46
N GLY A 371 32.67 -1.18 -16.12
CA GLY A 371 31.51 -1.49 -15.28
C GLY A 371 30.39 -0.43 -15.42
N CYS A 372 30.76 0.86 -15.43
CA CYS A 372 29.81 1.96 -15.69
C CYS A 372 29.12 1.81 -17.04
N ALA A 373 29.90 1.52 -18.10
CA ALA A 373 29.35 1.35 -19.44
C ALA A 373 28.36 0.17 -19.53
N VAL A 374 28.70 -0.96 -18.92
CA VAL A 374 27.82 -2.14 -18.90
C VAL A 374 26.52 -1.85 -18.15
N THR A 375 26.58 -1.25 -16.96
CA THR A 375 25.36 -0.90 -16.19
C THR A 375 24.51 0.14 -16.90
N ALA A 376 25.13 1.17 -17.46
CA ALA A 376 24.41 2.18 -18.23
C ALA A 376 23.72 1.56 -19.45
N ALA A 377 24.41 0.67 -20.18
CA ALA A 377 23.84 -0.03 -21.33
C ALA A 377 22.63 -0.89 -20.95
N VAL A 378 22.70 -1.62 -19.83
CA VAL A 378 21.58 -2.43 -19.33
C VAL A 378 20.38 -1.55 -18.94
N CYS A 379 20.61 -0.44 -18.21
CA CYS A 379 19.54 0.49 -17.85
C CYS A 379 18.90 1.14 -19.10
N CYS A 380 19.73 1.58 -20.07
CA CYS A 380 19.23 2.12 -21.32
C CYS A 380 18.42 1.10 -22.12
N LEU A 381 18.84 -0.17 -22.11
CA LEU A 381 18.10 -1.25 -22.78
C LEU A 381 16.73 -1.45 -22.16
N VAL A 382 16.58 -1.34 -20.84
CA VAL A 382 15.28 -1.40 -20.15
C VAL A 382 14.40 -0.24 -20.60
N VAL A 383 14.92 1.00 -20.60
CA VAL A 383 14.17 2.20 -21.00
C VAL A 383 13.76 2.17 -22.47
N VAL A 384 14.70 1.82 -23.37
CA VAL A 384 14.43 1.70 -24.82
C VAL A 384 13.48 0.55 -25.10
N GLY A 385 13.63 -0.57 -24.38
CA GLY A 385 12.73 -1.72 -24.47
C GLY A 385 11.29 -1.38 -24.09
N ALA A 386 11.10 -0.57 -23.04
CA ALA A 386 9.79 -0.02 -22.67
C ALA A 386 9.22 0.89 -23.77
N LYS A 387 10.03 1.80 -24.32
CA LYS A 387 9.61 2.71 -25.41
C LYS A 387 9.24 1.99 -26.69
N CYS A 388 9.94 0.90 -27.01
CA CYS A 388 9.68 0.08 -28.19
C CYS A 388 8.53 -0.94 -27.96
N ASP A 389 7.97 -0.97 -26.74
CA ASP A 389 6.96 -1.97 -26.33
C ASP A 389 7.34 -3.41 -26.75
N LEU A 390 8.53 -3.85 -26.34
CA LEU A 390 9.03 -5.21 -26.65
C LEU A 390 8.11 -6.31 -26.13
N SER A 391 7.29 -6.00 -25.11
CA SER A 391 6.30 -6.93 -24.55
C SER A 391 5.02 -7.04 -25.38
N GLY A 392 4.79 -6.13 -26.32
CA GLY A 392 3.53 -5.99 -27.06
C GLY A 392 2.35 -5.61 -26.18
N TYR A 393 2.63 -5.02 -24.99
CA TYR A 393 1.60 -4.71 -24.00
C TYR A 393 0.57 -3.70 -24.53
N ALA A 394 1.02 -2.64 -25.20
CA ALA A 394 0.17 -1.59 -25.75
C ALA A 394 -0.79 -2.12 -26.84
N ARG A 395 -0.41 -3.17 -27.55
CA ARG A 395 -1.20 -3.76 -28.65
C ARG A 395 -2.13 -4.88 -28.20
N ARG A 396 -2.04 -5.29 -26.92
CA ARG A 396 -2.80 -6.42 -26.40
C ARG A 396 -4.20 -5.98 -26.02
N ILE A 397 -5.15 -6.14 -26.94
CA ILE A 397 -6.59 -5.92 -26.76
C ILE A 397 -7.23 -7.30 -26.58
N PRO A 398 -8.08 -7.50 -25.56
CA PRO A 398 -8.77 -8.77 -25.39
C PRO A 398 -9.80 -8.98 -26.52
N ASP A 399 -10.19 -10.21 -26.76
CA ASP A 399 -11.27 -10.56 -27.68
C ASP A 399 -12.60 -10.59 -26.89
N THR A 400 -13.68 -10.03 -27.45
CA THR A 400 -15.00 -9.93 -26.84
C THR A 400 -15.48 -11.26 -26.24
N ALA A 401 -15.19 -12.38 -26.90
CA ALA A 401 -15.53 -13.73 -26.43
C ALA A 401 -14.85 -14.11 -25.09
N GLN A 402 -13.75 -13.46 -24.73
CA GLN A 402 -12.99 -13.72 -23.50
C GLN A 402 -13.32 -12.72 -22.37
N VAL A 403 -14.07 -11.67 -22.69
CA VAL A 403 -14.41 -10.60 -21.73
C VAL A 403 -15.75 -10.91 -21.08
N LYS A 404 -15.75 -10.97 -19.74
CA LYS A 404 -16.98 -11.11 -18.94
C LYS A 404 -17.65 -9.77 -18.70
N SER A 405 -16.88 -8.72 -18.45
CA SER A 405 -17.36 -7.34 -18.29
C SER A 405 -16.25 -6.35 -18.65
N ALA A 406 -16.64 -5.22 -19.23
CA ALA A 406 -15.77 -4.09 -19.49
C ALA A 406 -16.22 -2.90 -18.64
N ARG A 407 -15.27 -2.21 -18.01
CA ARG A 407 -15.52 -0.97 -17.28
C ARG A 407 -14.82 0.17 -17.99
N ILE A 408 -15.53 1.24 -18.21
CA ILE A 408 -14.99 2.47 -18.79
C ILE A 408 -15.13 3.61 -17.77
N ILE A 409 -14.04 4.31 -17.52
CA ILE A 409 -14.01 5.50 -16.67
C ILE A 409 -13.41 6.64 -17.48
N CYS A 410 -14.13 7.72 -17.59
CA CYS A 410 -13.68 8.91 -18.30
C CYS A 410 -14.27 10.16 -17.63
N ASN A 411 -13.40 11.11 -17.26
CA ASN A 411 -13.77 12.37 -16.63
C ASN A 411 -14.78 12.22 -15.46
N GLY A 412 -14.53 11.26 -14.56
CA GLY A 412 -15.40 10.98 -13.40
C GLY A 412 -16.61 10.08 -13.69
N TYR A 413 -17.00 9.92 -14.95
CA TYR A 413 -18.06 8.97 -15.30
C TYR A 413 -17.52 7.54 -15.30
N ASN A 414 -18.22 6.66 -14.58
CA ASN A 414 -17.87 5.25 -14.42
C ASN A 414 -19.05 4.37 -14.86
N SER A 415 -18.81 3.44 -15.77
CA SER A 415 -19.84 2.50 -16.22
C SER A 415 -19.26 1.11 -16.39
N ALA A 416 -19.95 0.11 -15.85
CA ALA A 416 -19.61 -1.31 -16.02
C ALA A 416 -20.61 -1.93 -17.02
N LEU A 417 -20.08 -2.57 -18.05
CA LEU A 417 -20.83 -3.11 -19.19
C LEU A 417 -20.63 -4.62 -19.26
N THR A 418 -21.72 -5.34 -19.46
CA THR A 418 -21.76 -6.81 -19.54
C THR A 418 -22.34 -7.32 -20.86
N GLU A 419 -23.11 -6.47 -21.57
CA GLU A 419 -23.67 -6.82 -22.87
C GLU A 419 -22.58 -6.86 -23.94
N ALA A 420 -22.61 -7.89 -24.78
CA ALA A 420 -21.58 -8.15 -25.79
C ALA A 420 -21.40 -6.99 -26.79
N GLU A 421 -22.50 -6.33 -27.18
CA GLU A 421 -22.49 -5.20 -28.10
C GLU A 421 -21.75 -3.99 -27.48
N ASN A 422 -22.05 -3.70 -26.21
CA ASN A 422 -21.41 -2.60 -25.47
C ASN A 422 -19.95 -2.89 -25.16
N ILE A 423 -19.60 -4.15 -24.84
CA ILE A 423 -18.21 -4.58 -24.68
C ILE A 423 -17.44 -4.38 -25.99
N GLN A 424 -18.04 -4.77 -27.13
CA GLN A 424 -17.41 -4.58 -28.44
C GLN A 424 -17.18 -3.10 -28.75
N ALA A 425 -18.13 -2.22 -28.43
CA ALA A 425 -17.98 -0.78 -28.59
C ALA A 425 -16.78 -0.23 -27.78
N VAL A 426 -16.58 -0.70 -26.53
CA VAL A 426 -15.41 -0.35 -25.71
C VAL A 426 -14.12 -0.86 -26.35
N GLU A 427 -14.11 -2.06 -26.92
CA GLU A 427 -12.93 -2.61 -27.60
C GLU A 427 -12.61 -1.83 -28.88
N ASP A 428 -13.62 -1.37 -29.62
CA ASP A 428 -13.43 -0.57 -30.82
C ASP A 428 -12.84 0.81 -30.49
N ILE A 429 -13.31 1.45 -29.40
CA ILE A 429 -12.67 2.64 -28.84
C ILE A 429 -11.22 2.34 -28.48
N HIS A 430 -10.97 1.25 -27.78
CA HIS A 430 -9.62 0.84 -27.39
C HIS A 430 -8.70 0.66 -28.60
N ARG A 431 -9.18 -0.03 -29.65
CA ARG A 431 -8.42 -0.21 -30.90
C ARG A 431 -8.11 1.14 -31.57
N ALA A 432 -9.11 2.03 -31.60
CA ALA A 432 -8.95 3.35 -32.19
C ALA A 432 -7.92 4.21 -31.43
N VAL A 433 -8.00 4.22 -30.09
CA VAL A 433 -7.04 4.95 -29.23
C VAL A 433 -5.61 4.43 -29.39
N VAL A 434 -5.44 3.11 -29.53
CA VAL A 434 -4.11 2.50 -29.73
C VAL A 434 -3.57 2.75 -31.15
N ALA A 435 -4.44 2.75 -32.17
CA ALA A 435 -4.07 2.94 -33.57
C ALA A 435 -3.68 4.40 -33.86
N GLU A 436 -4.47 5.34 -33.35
CA GLU A 436 -4.30 6.78 -33.54
C GLU A 436 -3.83 7.42 -32.24
N ARG A 437 -2.52 7.37 -32.01
CA ARG A 437 -1.93 8.07 -30.85
C ARG A 437 -1.97 9.57 -31.11
N GLU A 438 -2.94 10.24 -30.53
CA GLU A 438 -3.07 11.70 -30.66
C GLU A 438 -1.92 12.41 -29.96
N LYS A 439 -1.42 13.50 -30.58
CA LYS A 439 -0.35 14.30 -30.00
C LYS A 439 -0.95 15.29 -28.99
N ILE A 440 -0.43 15.26 -27.78
CA ILE A 440 -0.76 16.20 -26.71
C ILE A 440 0.32 17.27 -26.68
N THR A 441 -0.07 18.53 -26.82
CA THR A 441 0.80 19.73 -26.72
C THR A 441 0.69 20.35 -25.33
N ASP A 442 1.57 21.29 -25.00
CA ASP A 442 1.61 21.91 -23.66
C ASP A 442 0.35 22.71 -23.31
N ASP A 443 -0.33 23.24 -24.33
CA ASP A 443 -1.55 24.06 -24.17
C ASP A 443 -2.86 23.24 -24.33
N THR A 444 -2.75 21.92 -24.44
CA THR A 444 -3.92 21.06 -24.64
C THR A 444 -4.47 20.59 -23.29
N SER A 445 -5.73 20.93 -23.01
CA SER A 445 -6.48 20.30 -21.93
C SER A 445 -6.58 18.79 -22.17
N ILE A 446 -6.54 18.00 -21.13
CA ILE A 446 -6.46 16.55 -21.21
C ILE A 446 -7.54 15.86 -20.39
N THR A 447 -8.04 14.77 -20.95
CA THR A 447 -8.99 13.87 -20.29
C THR A 447 -8.37 12.49 -20.07
N SER A 448 -8.55 11.92 -18.88
CA SER A 448 -8.12 10.56 -18.57
C SER A 448 -9.21 9.55 -18.99
N LEU A 449 -8.78 8.51 -19.69
CA LEU A 449 -9.59 7.35 -20.05
C LEU A 449 -9.01 6.09 -19.42
N GLN A 450 -9.77 5.44 -18.55
CA GLN A 450 -9.40 4.16 -17.97
C GLN A 450 -10.33 3.06 -18.45
N LEU A 451 -9.76 1.97 -18.97
CA LEU A 451 -10.48 0.80 -19.43
C LEU A 451 -10.07 -0.41 -18.59
N THR A 452 -11.05 -1.12 -18.04
CA THR A 452 -10.79 -2.33 -17.23
C THR A 452 -11.61 -3.49 -17.78
N TYR A 453 -10.95 -4.53 -18.24
CA TYR A 453 -11.58 -5.77 -18.73
C TYR A 453 -11.45 -6.88 -17.70
N LYS A 454 -12.56 -7.46 -17.31
CA LYS A 454 -12.62 -8.66 -16.49
C LYS A 454 -12.78 -9.87 -17.40
N LEU A 455 -11.74 -10.68 -17.50
CA LEU A 455 -11.73 -11.84 -18.40
C LEU A 455 -12.45 -13.03 -17.78
N SER A 456 -12.93 -13.95 -18.62
CA SER A 456 -13.61 -15.19 -18.21
C SER A 456 -12.73 -16.11 -17.35
N ASN A 457 -11.39 -16.00 -17.46
CA ASN A 457 -10.42 -16.73 -16.64
C ASN A 457 -10.11 -16.06 -15.28
N GLY A 458 -10.86 -15.02 -14.91
CA GLY A 458 -10.68 -14.26 -13.68
C GLY A 458 -9.56 -13.22 -13.70
N LYS A 459 -8.79 -13.11 -14.78
CA LYS A 459 -7.75 -12.06 -14.91
C LYS A 459 -8.40 -10.72 -15.22
N VAL A 460 -7.79 -9.66 -14.69
CA VAL A 460 -8.18 -8.27 -14.95
C VAL A 460 -7.12 -7.62 -15.82
N LEU A 461 -7.54 -6.99 -16.91
CA LEU A 461 -6.69 -6.21 -17.79
C LEU A 461 -7.09 -4.74 -17.66
N MET A 462 -6.21 -3.91 -17.15
CA MET A 462 -6.43 -2.48 -16.96
C MET A 462 -5.56 -1.67 -17.94
N ARG A 463 -6.15 -0.61 -18.50
CA ARG A 463 -5.51 0.32 -19.42
C ARG A 463 -5.84 1.75 -19.04
N GLU A 464 -4.88 2.63 -19.17
CA GLU A 464 -5.04 4.05 -18.85
C GLU A 464 -4.46 4.89 -19.99
N TYR A 465 -5.27 5.80 -20.53
CA TYR A 465 -4.90 6.67 -21.64
C TYR A 465 -5.14 8.12 -21.27
N THR A 466 -4.28 8.99 -21.74
CA THR A 466 -4.51 10.43 -21.70
C THR A 466 -4.90 10.88 -23.12
N LEU A 467 -6.05 11.51 -23.26
CA LEU A 467 -6.58 12.01 -24.51
C LEU A 467 -6.63 13.54 -24.47
N PRO A 468 -6.41 14.25 -25.58
CA PRO A 468 -6.72 15.68 -25.65
C PRO A 468 -8.22 15.90 -25.62
N ASP A 469 -8.70 16.98 -24.99
CA ASP A 469 -10.13 17.33 -24.94
C ASP A 469 -10.74 17.63 -26.32
N THR A 470 -9.87 17.87 -27.30
CA THR A 470 -10.26 18.01 -28.72
C THR A 470 -10.37 16.68 -29.45
N SER A 471 -10.15 15.56 -28.77
CA SER A 471 -10.18 14.23 -29.37
C SER A 471 -11.56 13.87 -29.92
N THR A 472 -11.61 13.44 -31.17
CA THR A 472 -12.85 12.92 -31.78
C THR A 472 -13.35 11.64 -31.11
N ARG A 473 -12.50 10.99 -30.31
CA ARG A 473 -12.86 9.78 -29.54
C ARG A 473 -13.76 10.07 -28.36
N LEU A 474 -13.71 11.29 -27.80
CA LEU A 474 -14.58 11.66 -26.69
C LEU A 474 -16.07 11.53 -27.04
N ALA A 475 -16.47 11.86 -28.27
CA ALA A 475 -17.84 11.66 -28.73
C ALA A 475 -18.25 10.17 -28.76
N GLN A 476 -17.35 9.28 -29.17
CA GLN A 476 -17.57 7.83 -29.14
C GLN A 476 -17.66 7.30 -27.71
N ILE A 477 -16.79 7.78 -26.82
CA ILE A 477 -16.79 7.43 -25.40
C ILE A 477 -18.09 7.92 -24.75
N GLU A 478 -18.52 9.16 -25.05
CA GLU A 478 -19.78 9.73 -24.56
C GLU A 478 -20.97 8.89 -25.01
N GLN A 479 -20.97 8.40 -26.25
CA GLN A 479 -22.03 7.52 -26.75
C GLN A 479 -22.10 6.22 -25.96
N VAL A 480 -20.98 5.58 -25.67
CA VAL A 480 -20.92 4.35 -24.87
C VAL A 480 -21.33 4.60 -23.42
N LEU A 481 -20.89 5.71 -22.84
CA LEU A 481 -21.30 6.11 -21.48
C LEU A 481 -22.80 6.44 -21.37
N ASN A 482 -23.45 6.73 -22.47
CA ASN A 482 -24.88 7.05 -22.55
C ASN A 482 -25.72 5.91 -23.14
N CYS A 483 -25.17 4.70 -23.37
CA CYS A 483 -26.01 3.54 -23.73
C CYS A 483 -26.94 3.15 -22.57
N ASP A 484 -27.99 2.41 -22.87
CA ASP A 484 -29.04 2.07 -21.88
C ASP A 484 -28.47 1.28 -20.70
N GLU A 485 -27.58 0.31 -20.94
CA GLU A 485 -26.91 -0.45 -19.89
C GLU A 485 -26.06 0.47 -18.97
N ALA A 486 -25.28 1.38 -19.55
CA ALA A 486 -24.42 2.30 -18.79
C ALA A 486 -25.23 3.28 -17.94
N ARG A 487 -26.33 3.81 -18.49
CA ARG A 487 -27.25 4.71 -17.78
C ARG A 487 -27.97 3.97 -16.65
N THR A 488 -28.48 2.78 -16.92
CA THR A 488 -29.16 1.96 -15.91
C THR A 488 -28.22 1.62 -14.76
N THR A 489 -27.01 1.14 -15.06
CA THR A 489 -26.01 0.79 -14.04
C THR A 489 -25.60 2.00 -13.19
N ARG A 490 -25.44 3.17 -13.81
CA ARG A 490 -25.03 4.40 -13.11
C ARG A 490 -26.13 4.98 -12.25
N ASN A 491 -27.38 4.91 -12.71
CA ASN A 491 -28.54 5.48 -12.04
C ASN A 491 -29.19 4.54 -11.02
N THR A 492 -28.79 3.27 -11.00
CA THR A 492 -29.27 2.29 -10.02
C THR A 492 -28.26 2.19 -8.88
N PRO A 493 -28.61 2.59 -7.67
CA PRO A 493 -27.71 2.47 -6.52
C PRO A 493 -27.46 1.00 -6.17
N GLU A 494 -26.30 0.72 -5.58
CA GLU A 494 -25.91 -0.63 -5.15
C GLU A 494 -26.85 -1.19 -4.06
N LEU A 495 -27.39 -0.32 -3.22
CA LEU A 495 -28.41 -0.66 -2.24
C LEU A 495 -29.78 -0.11 -2.70
N ALA A 496 -30.83 -0.89 -2.50
CA ALA A 496 -32.18 -0.42 -2.79
C ALA A 496 -32.54 0.80 -1.93
N VAL A 497 -33.13 1.84 -2.55
CA VAL A 497 -33.62 3.02 -1.83
C VAL A 497 -34.92 2.64 -1.12
N THR A 498 -34.84 2.38 0.18
CA THR A 498 -35.94 2.01 1.06
C THR A 498 -35.81 2.79 2.36
N LEU A 499 -36.90 2.89 3.13
CA LEU A 499 -36.88 3.55 4.45
C LEU A 499 -35.87 2.94 5.42
N GLU A 500 -35.59 1.64 5.28
CA GLU A 500 -34.63 0.92 6.15
C GLU A 500 -33.18 1.25 5.80
N HIS A 501 -32.87 1.50 4.52
CA HIS A 501 -31.52 1.75 4.05
C HIS A 501 -31.17 3.24 4.01
N LEU A 502 -32.15 4.12 4.00
CA LEU A 502 -31.96 5.55 3.83
C LEU A 502 -31.37 6.17 5.09
N THR A 503 -30.15 6.67 5.00
CA THR A 503 -29.44 7.30 6.13
C THR A 503 -29.56 8.82 6.06
N TYR A 504 -29.39 9.37 4.88
CA TYR A 504 -29.40 10.82 4.66
C TYR A 504 -29.72 11.14 3.22
N THR A 505 -30.50 12.20 2.99
CA THR A 505 -30.79 12.70 1.66
C THR A 505 -30.80 14.22 1.67
N ASN A 506 -30.11 14.82 0.71
CA ASN A 506 -30.08 16.25 0.56
C ASN A 506 -30.24 16.69 -0.91
N ILE A 507 -30.71 17.91 -1.09
CA ILE A 507 -30.72 18.60 -2.37
C ILE A 507 -29.84 19.83 -2.24
N GLY A 508 -28.71 19.85 -2.98
CA GLY A 508 -27.87 21.02 -3.12
C GLY A 508 -28.27 21.80 -4.37
N TYR A 509 -28.49 23.09 -4.26
CA TYR A 509 -28.87 23.93 -5.38
C TYR A 509 -28.37 25.36 -5.23
N GLU A 510 -28.17 26.05 -6.35
CA GLU A 510 -27.78 27.46 -6.40
C GLU A 510 -29.00 28.34 -6.61
N THR A 511 -29.01 29.49 -5.92
CA THR A 511 -30.05 30.50 -6.06
C THR A 511 -29.62 31.58 -7.06
N GLU A 512 -30.59 32.39 -7.56
CA GLU A 512 -30.31 33.55 -8.42
C GLU A 512 -29.34 34.58 -7.79
N SER A 513 -29.22 34.60 -6.46
CA SER A 513 -28.25 35.44 -5.75
C SER A 513 -26.82 34.86 -5.75
N GLY A 514 -26.60 33.64 -6.26
CA GLY A 514 -25.32 32.94 -6.25
C GLY A 514 -25.00 32.21 -4.96
N ASP A 515 -25.96 32.13 -4.02
CA ASP A 515 -25.79 31.37 -2.79
C ASP A 515 -26.07 29.89 -3.07
N TYR A 516 -25.20 29.00 -2.57
CA TYR A 516 -25.41 27.56 -2.64
C TYR A 516 -26.09 27.06 -1.37
N LEU A 517 -27.29 26.53 -1.50
CA LEU A 517 -28.12 26.08 -0.40
C LEU A 517 -28.25 24.55 -0.39
N TYR A 518 -28.46 24.00 0.79
CA TYR A 518 -28.77 22.59 0.99
C TYR A 518 -30.15 22.46 1.67
N MET A 519 -30.98 21.59 1.11
CA MET A 519 -32.24 21.20 1.71
C MET A 519 -32.17 19.73 2.11
N GLU A 520 -32.31 19.43 3.39
CA GLU A 520 -32.42 18.06 3.86
C GLU A 520 -33.86 17.56 3.69
N LEU A 521 -34.00 16.32 3.24
CA LEU A 521 -35.30 15.68 3.05
C LEU A 521 -35.60 14.73 4.20
N THR A 522 -36.88 14.66 4.57
CA THR A 522 -37.35 13.55 5.40
C THR A 522 -37.30 12.24 4.61
N ALA A 523 -37.22 11.10 5.28
CA ALA A 523 -37.15 9.80 4.61
C ALA A 523 -38.37 9.54 3.70
N GLU A 524 -39.54 10.02 4.09
CA GLU A 524 -40.78 9.93 3.26
C GLU A 524 -40.69 10.79 2.02
N GLN A 525 -40.21 12.04 2.14
CA GLN A 525 -40.02 12.95 0.99
C GLN A 525 -38.93 12.42 0.06
N ALA A 526 -37.86 11.87 0.60
CA ALA A 526 -36.79 11.28 -0.20
C ALA A 526 -37.27 10.07 -1.01
N LEU A 527 -38.09 9.21 -0.41
CA LEU A 527 -38.66 8.06 -1.10
C LEU A 527 -39.66 8.47 -2.15
N ASP A 528 -40.55 9.44 -1.84
CA ASP A 528 -41.52 10.01 -2.82
C ASP A 528 -40.80 10.62 -4.03
N LEU A 529 -39.76 11.43 -3.80
CA LEU A 529 -38.92 11.99 -4.87
C LEU A 529 -38.27 10.88 -5.71
N TYR A 530 -37.75 9.85 -5.06
CA TYR A 530 -37.07 8.75 -5.76
C TYR A 530 -38.05 7.95 -6.63
N GLU A 531 -39.11 7.42 -6.04
CA GLU A 531 -40.05 6.52 -6.72
C GLU A 531 -40.91 7.21 -7.78
N ASN A 532 -41.40 8.43 -7.47
CA ASN A 532 -42.37 9.10 -8.31
C ASN A 532 -41.78 10.12 -9.30
N ALA A 533 -40.52 10.51 -9.13
CA ALA A 533 -39.90 11.48 -10.02
C ALA A 533 -38.56 10.95 -10.61
N ILE A 534 -37.58 10.55 -9.78
CA ILE A 534 -36.24 10.20 -10.26
C ILE A 534 -36.26 8.91 -11.07
N VAL A 535 -36.82 7.83 -10.54
CA VAL A 535 -36.86 6.53 -11.24
C VAL A 535 -37.56 6.61 -12.59
N PRO A 536 -38.75 7.25 -12.73
CA PRO A 536 -39.38 7.42 -14.02
C PRO A 536 -38.58 8.30 -14.99
N ASP A 537 -37.98 9.41 -14.52
CA ASP A 537 -37.16 10.28 -15.37
C ASP A 537 -35.86 9.57 -15.81
N CYS A 538 -35.27 8.70 -14.96
CA CYS A 538 -34.16 7.83 -15.35
C CYS A 538 -34.58 6.81 -16.42
N ALA A 539 -35.74 6.19 -16.27
CA ALA A 539 -36.28 5.23 -17.26
C ALA A 539 -36.53 5.88 -18.62
N ASP A 540 -37.03 7.12 -18.63
CA ASP A 540 -37.24 7.91 -19.86
C ASP A 540 -35.92 8.45 -20.46
N GLY A 541 -34.76 8.22 -19.75
CA GLY A 541 -33.45 8.67 -20.22
C GLY A 541 -33.18 10.17 -20.08
N THR A 542 -33.97 10.85 -19.28
CA THR A 542 -33.88 12.31 -19.06
C THR A 542 -33.03 12.66 -17.84
N MET A 543 -32.38 11.69 -17.21
CA MET A 543 -31.43 11.86 -16.08
C MET A 543 -30.13 11.08 -16.27
N GLY A 544 -29.09 11.48 -15.54
CA GLY A 544 -27.85 10.73 -15.45
C GLY A 544 -27.04 10.65 -16.75
N ARG A 545 -27.14 11.66 -17.64
CA ARG A 545 -26.35 11.72 -18.86
C ARG A 545 -24.92 12.10 -18.62
N ALA A 546 -23.97 11.42 -19.28
CA ALA A 546 -22.57 11.79 -19.31
C ALA A 546 -22.30 12.84 -20.39
N TRP A 547 -21.50 13.84 -20.07
CA TRP A 547 -21.11 14.93 -20.94
C TRP A 547 -19.59 15.02 -21.03
N LEU A 548 -19.02 14.83 -22.23
CA LEU A 548 -17.57 14.90 -22.45
C LEU A 548 -17.19 15.93 -23.52
N THR A 549 -18.05 16.15 -24.51
CA THR A 549 -17.68 16.91 -25.72
C THR A 549 -18.39 18.25 -25.88
N ASP A 550 -19.55 18.43 -25.30
CA ASP A 550 -20.37 19.63 -25.51
C ASP A 550 -20.74 20.28 -24.17
N SER A 551 -19.80 21.08 -23.66
CA SER A 551 -20.01 21.86 -22.44
C SER A 551 -21.11 22.91 -22.60
N GLY A 552 -21.29 23.46 -23.78
CA GLY A 552 -22.34 24.44 -24.06
C GLY A 552 -23.74 23.83 -23.99
N THR A 553 -23.95 22.67 -24.61
CA THR A 553 -25.21 21.93 -24.49
C THR A 553 -25.44 21.45 -23.06
N ARG A 554 -24.39 21.00 -22.34
CA ARG A 554 -24.50 20.67 -20.93
C ARG A 554 -25.01 21.86 -20.12
N GLN A 555 -24.38 23.02 -20.23
CA GLN A 555 -24.74 24.23 -19.49
C GLN A 555 -26.18 24.71 -19.78
N SER A 556 -26.67 24.50 -21.01
CA SER A 556 -28.03 24.89 -21.42
C SER A 556 -29.10 23.83 -21.13
N THR A 557 -28.71 22.59 -20.80
CA THR A 557 -29.67 21.48 -20.60
C THR A 557 -29.61 20.85 -19.22
N THR A 558 -28.58 21.14 -18.42
CA THR A 558 -28.41 20.60 -17.09
C THR A 558 -28.68 21.67 -16.04
N TYR A 559 -29.38 21.33 -14.97
CA TYR A 559 -29.62 22.22 -13.85
C TYR A 559 -28.51 22.14 -12.81
N ALA A 560 -28.18 23.27 -12.19
CA ALA A 560 -27.23 23.38 -11.06
C ALA A 560 -27.87 22.87 -9.76
N VAL A 561 -28.38 21.64 -9.81
CA VAL A 561 -29.03 20.95 -8.70
C VAL A 561 -28.44 19.56 -8.58
N THR A 562 -28.07 19.17 -7.38
CA THR A 562 -27.58 17.81 -7.06
C THR A 562 -28.47 17.21 -5.98
N ILE A 563 -29.04 16.05 -6.25
CA ILE A 563 -29.88 15.28 -5.31
C ILE A 563 -29.06 14.09 -4.85
N GLY A 564 -28.60 14.12 -3.59
CA GLY A 564 -27.74 13.08 -3.01
C GLY A 564 -28.51 12.15 -2.09
N TYR A 565 -28.36 10.84 -2.28
CA TYR A 565 -28.86 9.79 -1.40
C TYR A 565 -27.68 9.06 -0.78
N GLN A 566 -27.66 8.98 0.54
CA GLN A 566 -26.76 8.14 1.31
C GLN A 566 -27.53 6.96 1.88
N LEU A 567 -27.11 5.78 1.53
CA LEU A 567 -27.76 4.53 1.89
C LEU A 567 -26.82 3.70 2.74
N SER A 568 -27.34 2.99 3.72
CA SER A 568 -26.59 2.01 4.50
C SER A 568 -27.43 0.78 4.78
N GLN A 569 -26.79 -0.37 4.76
CA GLN A 569 -27.39 -1.65 5.12
C GLN A 569 -26.50 -2.35 6.11
N TYR A 570 -27.02 -2.62 7.30
CA TYR A 570 -26.36 -3.43 8.29
C TYR A 570 -26.68 -4.90 8.05
N ASP A 571 -25.64 -5.72 7.88
CA ASP A 571 -25.77 -7.17 7.81
C ASP A 571 -25.54 -7.77 9.19
N PRO A 572 -26.58 -8.30 9.88
CA PRO A 572 -26.43 -8.89 11.20
C PRO A 572 -25.63 -10.20 11.19
N ALA A 573 -25.47 -10.87 10.04
CA ALA A 573 -24.71 -12.10 9.92
C ALA A 573 -23.21 -11.86 9.88
N THR A 574 -22.78 -10.77 9.24
CA THR A 574 -21.37 -10.38 9.12
C THR A 574 -20.97 -9.28 10.10
N GLY A 575 -21.92 -8.54 10.63
CA GLY A 575 -21.68 -7.36 11.46
C GLY A 575 -21.19 -6.15 10.65
N GLU A 576 -21.20 -6.23 9.32
CA GLU A 576 -20.75 -5.17 8.42
C GLU A 576 -21.89 -4.23 8.04
N THR A 577 -21.54 -2.95 7.88
CA THR A 577 -22.45 -1.97 7.29
C THR A 577 -21.94 -1.63 5.89
N THR A 578 -22.72 -1.95 4.87
CA THR A 578 -22.48 -1.53 3.50
C THR A 578 -23.04 -0.13 3.32
N TYR A 579 -22.26 0.77 2.72
CA TYR A 579 -22.66 2.12 2.39
C TYR A 579 -22.73 2.27 0.87
N ALA A 580 -23.75 2.99 0.38
CA ALA A 580 -23.88 3.34 -1.02
C ALA A 580 -24.35 4.79 -1.15
N ASP A 581 -23.64 5.58 -1.95
CA ASP A 581 -23.99 6.95 -2.26
C ASP A 581 -24.36 7.04 -3.73
N VAL A 582 -25.46 7.76 -4.04
CA VAL A 582 -25.85 8.05 -5.40
C VAL A 582 -26.31 9.50 -5.52
N ASN A 583 -25.87 10.15 -6.60
CA ASN A 583 -26.22 11.53 -6.89
C ASN A 583 -26.92 11.63 -8.23
N TYR A 584 -28.00 12.41 -8.25
CA TYR A 584 -28.80 12.68 -9.44
C TYR A 584 -28.76 14.16 -9.78
N THR A 585 -28.62 14.47 -11.08
CA THR A 585 -28.66 15.83 -11.60
C THR A 585 -29.73 15.91 -12.67
N PRO A 586 -30.76 16.72 -12.49
CA PRO A 586 -31.85 16.82 -13.45
C PRO A 586 -31.47 17.59 -14.72
N LEU A 587 -32.01 17.15 -15.85
CA LEU A 587 -31.92 17.83 -17.13
C LEU A 587 -33.22 18.64 -17.40
N THR A 588 -33.19 19.50 -18.43
CA THR A 588 -34.37 20.24 -18.85
C THR A 588 -35.62 19.37 -19.15
N ASP A 589 -35.34 18.13 -19.55
CA ASP A 589 -36.38 17.15 -19.90
C ASP A 589 -36.82 16.29 -18.72
N SER A 590 -36.19 16.42 -17.54
CA SER A 590 -36.55 15.71 -16.30
C SER A 590 -37.83 16.31 -15.68
N THR A 591 -38.94 16.19 -16.39
CA THR A 591 -40.17 16.95 -16.09
C THR A 591 -40.77 16.62 -14.72
N ARG A 592 -40.68 15.36 -14.25
CA ARG A 592 -41.27 14.94 -12.97
C ARG A 592 -40.40 15.43 -11.80
N THR A 593 -39.09 15.29 -11.92
CA THR A 593 -38.16 15.77 -10.91
C THR A 593 -38.21 17.29 -10.77
N LEU A 594 -38.25 18.02 -11.87
CA LEU A 594 -38.40 19.48 -11.87
C LEU A 594 -39.73 19.94 -11.28
N ALA A 595 -40.83 19.24 -11.58
CA ALA A 595 -42.12 19.52 -10.98
C ALA A 595 -42.11 19.31 -9.47
N TRP A 596 -41.48 18.25 -9.01
CA TRP A 596 -41.33 17.96 -7.58
C TRP A 596 -40.48 19.02 -6.87
N LEU A 597 -39.35 19.44 -7.46
CA LEU A 597 -38.48 20.49 -6.91
C LEU A 597 -39.23 21.81 -6.73
N ARG A 598 -39.94 22.24 -7.77
CA ARG A 598 -40.76 23.48 -7.73
C ARG A 598 -41.89 23.42 -6.71
N ALA A 599 -42.55 22.26 -6.56
CA ALA A 599 -43.58 22.06 -5.55
C ALA A 599 -43.03 22.19 -4.11
N HIS A 600 -41.73 21.95 -3.91
CA HIS A 600 -41.06 22.10 -2.64
C HIS A 600 -40.26 23.40 -2.48
N GLY A 601 -40.52 24.38 -3.37
CA GLY A 601 -39.97 25.74 -3.27
C GLY A 601 -38.53 25.89 -3.79
N ILE A 602 -38.05 24.93 -4.59
CA ILE A 602 -36.75 25.00 -5.25
C ILE A 602 -36.99 25.41 -6.70
N GLU A 603 -36.52 26.60 -7.08
CA GLU A 603 -36.49 27.04 -8.48
C GLU A 603 -35.10 26.69 -9.04
N PRO A 604 -35.01 25.62 -9.88
CA PRO A 604 -33.70 25.17 -10.39
C PRO A 604 -33.16 26.15 -11.44
N LEU A 605 -31.88 26.52 -11.31
CA LEU A 605 -31.15 27.30 -12.31
C LEU A 605 -30.39 26.39 -13.26
N LEU A 606 -30.27 26.77 -14.52
CA LEU A 606 -29.40 26.07 -15.47
C LEU A 606 -27.94 26.28 -15.08
N GLU A 607 -27.07 25.30 -15.35
CA GLU A 607 -25.65 25.43 -15.10
C GLU A 607 -25.03 26.65 -15.80
N GLY A 608 -25.51 27.01 -16.98
CA GLY A 608 -25.08 28.18 -17.74
C GLY A 608 -25.46 29.53 -17.12
N ASP A 609 -26.53 29.56 -16.32
CA ASP A 609 -27.03 30.76 -15.62
C ASP A 609 -26.51 30.83 -14.19
N SER A 610 -25.82 29.80 -13.72
CA SER A 610 -25.23 29.70 -12.38
C SER A 610 -23.99 30.58 -12.27
N ILE A 611 -23.91 31.42 -11.25
CA ILE A 611 -22.75 32.27 -10.98
C ILE A 611 -21.51 31.44 -10.63
N LYS A 612 -21.72 30.29 -10.01
CA LYS A 612 -20.63 29.36 -9.62
C LYS A 612 -20.02 28.66 -10.84
N TYR A 613 -20.79 28.40 -11.88
CA TYR A 613 -20.37 27.72 -13.09
C TYR A 613 -20.13 28.67 -14.28
N GLY A 614 -20.62 29.89 -14.24
CA GLY A 614 -20.47 30.91 -15.28
C GLY A 614 -19.15 31.71 -15.23
N GLY A 615 -18.28 31.48 -14.27
CA GLY A 615 -16.93 32.03 -14.21
C GLY A 615 -15.95 31.15 -14.95
N ASP A 616 -15.31 31.71 -15.97
CA ASP A 616 -14.22 31.16 -16.81
C ASP A 616 -14.09 29.64 -16.90
N ALA A 617 -14.19 29.11 -18.12
CA ALA A 617 -14.10 27.70 -18.48
C ALA A 617 -12.81 26.95 -18.04
N ASP A 618 -11.91 27.63 -17.33
CA ASP A 618 -10.64 27.07 -16.81
C ASP A 618 -10.72 26.56 -15.36
N THR A 619 -11.83 26.75 -14.67
CA THR A 619 -12.06 26.16 -13.35
C THR A 619 -13.19 25.16 -13.41
N GLN A 620 -12.94 23.99 -13.98
CA GLN A 620 -13.75 22.81 -13.66
C GLN A 620 -13.60 22.54 -12.16
N PRO A 621 -14.68 22.56 -11.36
CA PRO A 621 -14.59 21.92 -10.05
C PRO A 621 -14.31 20.44 -10.34
N ALA A 622 -13.12 19.99 -10.01
CA ALA A 622 -12.90 18.57 -9.81
C ALA A 622 -14.05 18.12 -8.91
N ILE A 623 -14.89 17.23 -9.42
CA ILE A 623 -15.80 16.44 -8.59
C ILE A 623 -14.84 15.56 -7.79
N ASN A 624 -14.31 16.11 -6.70
CA ASN A 624 -13.60 15.35 -5.68
C ASN A 624 -14.66 14.53 -4.97
N ALA A 625 -14.92 13.36 -5.53
CA ALA A 625 -15.36 12.26 -4.72
C ALA A 625 -14.24 12.06 -3.67
N TYR A 626 -14.61 12.15 -2.39
CA TYR A 626 -13.78 11.99 -1.20
C TYR A 626 -12.92 13.20 -0.78
N GLU A 627 -13.52 14.28 -0.31
CA GLU A 627 -13.04 14.92 0.89
C GLU A 627 -13.61 14.13 2.09
N THR A 628 -12.79 13.26 2.67
CA THR A 628 -12.97 12.85 4.06
C THR A 628 -12.94 14.13 4.89
N THR A 629 -14.10 14.51 5.40
CA THR A 629 -14.22 15.57 6.40
C THR A 629 -13.40 15.17 7.62
N ASP A 630 -12.22 15.72 7.69
CA ASP A 630 -11.42 15.78 8.89
C ASP A 630 -12.20 16.64 9.90
N SER A 631 -12.96 15.99 10.77
CA SER A 631 -13.67 16.64 11.86
C SER A 631 -12.68 17.07 12.92
N SER A 632 -12.01 18.20 12.69
CA SER A 632 -11.36 18.96 13.72
C SER A 632 -12.43 19.64 14.61
N PHE A 633 -12.96 18.92 15.57
CA PHE A 633 -13.57 19.54 16.72
C PHE A 633 -12.48 19.97 17.70
N GLY A 634 -12.16 21.26 17.67
CA GLY A 634 -11.44 21.94 18.72
C GLY A 634 -12.35 22.17 19.93
N ARG A 635 -11.81 21.88 21.05
CA ARG A 635 -11.94 22.20 22.48
C ARG A 635 -12.30 21.04 23.34
#